data_ee70239b5b172bbede06eccd2f65e122
#
_entry.id   ee70239b5b172bbede06eccd2f65e122
#
_cell.length_a   1.000
_cell.length_b   1.000
_cell.length_c   1.000
_cell.angle_alpha   90.00
_cell.angle_beta   90.00
_cell.angle_gamma   90.00
#
_symmetry.space_group_name_H-M   'P 1'
#
loop_
_entity.id
_entity.type
_entity.pdbx_description
1 polymer ?
#
loop_
_entity_poly.entity_id
_entity_poly.type
_entity_poly.pdbx_seq_one_letter_code
_entity_poly.pdbx_strand_id
1 'polypeptide(L)'
;MFFLLIKEGLGEIKENEGMKISENWLRSWVNPAIDSDTLSNQLTMLGLEVDELSPAAKPFTGVVVGEVLTVEQHPDADRLRVTTVNIGSGEPLQIVCGAPNVSIGMKVPVATIGAVLPGDFKIKKGKLRGVESQGMLCGASEIDLEDKIDGLLALANDAPVGVDIRKYLNLDDHVIDISITPNRGDCFSVRGIAREIGVINQLAVTAPEISEVNATITDQKQVLVHTDGCPRYLGRVIKNVNTKAATPAWMEQALTRSGIRQHSILVDITNYVLIELGQPLHAFDGHKVQGGVHVRQATTAEKLILLNEQEIELTEDVMVIADDTKALAIAGIMGGLSSAITDATTEIFLESAFFAPLAIAGRARRYGLHTDASQRYERGVDFELPLMAMNRASQLISELAGGEFGPITVAEKIELLPTRDAIELKQAQVDQLLGYTVGSDFIGDALQRLGCLVTVKAEGEWSVIPPSHRYDMAIYQDLIEEVARIHGYDNIQISLPVIDVKLAKHQDQFELPQLRQTLVTLGYQEAISFSFADAKLEKQLNPHVHPLMLANPISSELAAMRSTLLSSLIPCVQYNINRQQSRVRFFELGLRFDYQDANSIHDLKQIPTLALIAVGAKTAESWHAKAKPMDFFDLKGEVEEILAAGRVEVEYVRSERAWLHPGQSAEILVGGHSIGYLGRLHPSLENELDLGLTWVAELDQQAVLQTYVSNFTELSRFPSVRRDIALLISDNINVSEIQQLIGQTGGALLDSTWLFDVYTGQGVEVGKRSLAFALLWQHPSRTLEDAEIKSGMDQIIEVLQNTYQATLRAS
;
A
#
# COMPACT_ATOMS: atom_id res chain seq x y z
N MET A 1 16.83 0.24 -8.65
CA MET A 1 16.45 0.24 -10.08
C MET A 1 15.15 -0.56 -10.37
N PHE A 2 14.76 -1.51 -9.53
CA PHE A 2 13.49 -2.25 -9.66
C PHE A 2 12.25 -1.45 -9.17
N PHE A 3 12.43 -0.49 -8.29
CA PHE A 3 11.35 0.40 -7.79
C PHE A 3 10.83 1.41 -8.84
N LEU A 4 11.58 1.67 -9.91
CA LEU A 4 11.18 2.62 -10.96
C LEU A 4 10.29 2.03 -12.05
N LEU A 5 10.23 0.71 -12.19
CA LEU A 5 9.39 0.04 -13.22
C LEU A 5 7.96 -0.26 -12.76
N ILE A 6 7.70 -0.18 -11.44
CA ILE A 6 6.32 -0.30 -10.90
C ILE A 6 5.55 1.02 -11.12
N LYS A 7 6.23 2.16 -11.26
CA LYS A 7 5.58 3.46 -11.46
C LYS A 7 4.99 3.71 -12.85
N GLU A 8 5.40 2.98 -13.87
CA GLU A 8 4.92 3.23 -15.24
C GLU A 8 3.77 2.33 -15.70
N GLY A 9 3.39 1.30 -14.95
CA GLY A 9 2.38 0.33 -15.36
C GLY A 9 1.13 0.24 -14.47
N LEU A 10 1.19 0.73 -13.26
CA LEU A 10 0.03 0.93 -12.39
C LEU A 10 -0.20 2.44 -12.35
N GLY A 11 -1.19 2.91 -13.09
CA GLY A 11 -1.75 4.22 -12.80
C GLY A 11 -1.97 4.27 -11.28
N GLU A 12 -1.38 5.25 -10.62
CA GLU A 12 -1.63 5.50 -9.20
C GLU A 12 -3.15 5.60 -9.04
N ILE A 13 -3.78 4.52 -8.63
CA ILE A 13 -5.00 4.63 -7.85
C ILE A 13 -4.48 5.23 -6.53
N LYS A 14 -4.36 6.55 -6.48
CA LYS A 14 -4.39 7.26 -5.21
C LYS A 14 -5.78 6.96 -4.64
N GLU A 15 -5.90 5.91 -3.87
CA GLU A 15 -6.96 5.82 -2.89
C GLU A 15 -6.74 7.07 -2.03
N ASN A 16 -7.58 8.07 -2.23
CA ASN A 16 -7.55 9.30 -1.45
C ASN A 16 -8.09 8.93 -0.06
N GLU A 17 -7.26 8.27 0.74
CA GLU A 17 -7.62 7.88 2.11
C GLU A 17 -7.60 9.07 3.06
N GLY A 18 -7.17 10.25 2.58
CA GLY A 18 -6.97 11.47 3.32
C GLY A 18 -8.10 12.49 3.20
N MET A 19 -7.99 13.53 3.99
CA MET A 19 -8.85 14.71 3.99
C MET A 19 -8.03 15.97 3.79
N LYS A 20 -8.40 16.78 2.79
CA LYS A 20 -7.84 18.12 2.57
C LYS A 20 -8.66 19.15 3.30
N ILE A 21 -7.98 20.03 4.03
CA ILE A 21 -8.62 21.17 4.71
C ILE A 21 -7.81 22.45 4.57
N SER A 22 -8.53 23.57 4.54
CA SER A 22 -7.94 24.91 4.65
C SER A 22 -7.49 25.15 6.09
N GLU A 23 -6.25 25.58 6.28
CA GLU A 23 -5.72 25.99 7.58
C GLU A 23 -6.51 27.17 8.15
N ASN A 24 -6.86 28.16 7.33
CA ASN A 24 -7.67 29.30 7.74
C ASN A 24 -9.07 28.85 8.21
N TRP A 25 -9.66 27.85 7.57
CA TRP A 25 -10.94 27.29 8.04
C TRP A 25 -10.77 26.58 9.38
N LEU A 26 -9.75 25.75 9.54
CA LEU A 26 -9.43 25.11 10.80
C LEU A 26 -9.18 26.15 11.91
N ARG A 27 -8.41 27.20 11.60
CA ARG A 27 -8.11 28.29 12.56
C ARG A 27 -9.33 29.12 12.94
N SER A 28 -10.38 29.15 12.12
CA SER A 28 -11.66 29.76 12.52
C SER A 28 -12.36 28.98 13.64
N TRP A 29 -12.05 27.69 13.79
CA TRP A 29 -12.59 26.84 14.86
C TRP A 29 -11.67 26.80 16.09
N VAL A 30 -10.37 26.73 15.88
CA VAL A 30 -9.35 26.71 16.94
C VAL A 30 -8.06 27.35 16.43
N ASN A 31 -7.57 28.37 17.09
CA ASN A 31 -6.42 29.14 16.64
C ASN A 31 -5.31 29.18 17.66
N PRO A 32 -4.48 28.13 17.76
CA PRO A 32 -3.29 28.15 18.58
C PRO A 32 -2.25 29.14 18.03
N ALA A 33 -1.49 29.79 18.92
CA ALA A 33 -0.45 30.76 18.56
C ALA A 33 0.84 30.07 18.09
N ILE A 34 0.73 29.23 17.06
CA ILE A 34 1.80 28.44 16.44
C ILE A 34 1.78 28.66 14.92
N ASP A 35 2.90 28.43 14.24
CA ASP A 35 2.98 28.46 12.79
C ASP A 35 2.43 27.19 12.14
N SER A 36 2.31 27.20 10.82
CA SER A 36 1.74 26.11 10.04
C SER A 36 2.57 24.82 10.13
N ASP A 37 3.89 24.91 10.18
CA ASP A 37 4.78 23.76 10.30
C ASP A 37 4.61 23.07 11.66
N THR A 38 4.53 23.87 12.73
CA THR A 38 4.26 23.36 14.09
C THR A 38 2.88 22.72 14.18
N LEU A 39 1.86 23.31 13.55
CA LEU A 39 0.51 22.77 13.48
C LEU A 39 0.49 21.41 12.76
N SER A 40 1.16 21.32 11.63
CA SER A 40 1.31 20.08 10.86
C SER A 40 2.00 18.98 11.68
N ASN A 41 3.09 19.33 12.37
CA ASN A 41 3.79 18.39 13.24
C ASN A 41 2.91 17.92 14.41
N GLN A 42 2.14 18.83 15.04
CA GLN A 42 1.21 18.45 16.10
C GLN A 42 0.15 17.48 15.61
N LEU A 43 -0.44 17.69 14.43
CA LEU A 43 -1.41 16.78 13.83
C LEU A 43 -0.81 15.39 13.63
N THR A 44 0.36 15.32 13.03
CA THR A 44 1.07 14.04 12.79
C THR A 44 1.35 13.31 14.11
N MET A 45 1.85 14.02 15.14
CA MET A 45 2.14 13.43 16.45
C MET A 45 0.88 13.02 17.22
N LEU A 46 -0.28 13.57 16.88
CA LEU A 46 -1.58 13.15 17.40
C LEU A 46 -2.15 11.92 16.65
N GLY A 47 -1.44 11.36 15.66
CA GLY A 47 -1.89 10.24 14.86
C GLY A 47 -2.71 10.63 13.62
N LEU A 48 -2.70 11.91 13.26
CA LEU A 48 -3.31 12.47 12.04
C LEU A 48 -2.19 12.87 11.09
N GLU A 49 -1.61 11.89 10.41
CA GLU A 49 -0.43 12.08 9.55
C GLU A 49 -0.69 13.11 8.46
N VAL A 50 0.12 14.15 8.43
CA VAL A 50 0.06 15.17 7.37
C VAL A 50 0.96 14.75 6.22
N ASP A 51 0.36 14.38 5.11
CA ASP A 51 1.07 13.97 3.89
C ASP A 51 1.66 15.17 3.16
N GLU A 52 0.92 16.28 3.13
CA GLU A 52 1.34 17.49 2.45
C GLU A 52 0.79 18.75 3.14
N LEU A 53 1.66 19.76 3.26
CA LEU A 53 1.28 21.12 3.62
C LEU A 53 1.62 22.02 2.44
N SER A 54 0.62 22.44 1.69
CA SER A 54 0.83 23.23 0.47
C SER A 54 0.15 24.60 0.56
N PRO A 55 0.77 25.69 0.05
CA PRO A 55 0.12 26.98 0.00
C PRO A 55 -1.06 26.97 -0.97
N ALA A 56 -2.15 27.66 -0.61
CA ALA A 56 -3.33 27.77 -1.45
C ALA A 56 -3.07 28.48 -2.81
N ALA A 57 -2.02 29.26 -2.89
CA ALA A 57 -1.51 29.83 -4.13
C ALA A 57 0.00 30.05 -4.04
N LYS A 58 0.71 29.87 -5.14
CA LYS A 58 2.13 30.19 -5.22
C LYS A 58 2.40 31.66 -4.84
N PRO A 59 3.61 32.01 -4.39
CA PRO A 59 3.92 33.36 -4.00
C PRO A 59 3.92 34.31 -5.22
N PHE A 60 3.21 35.43 -5.08
CA PHE A 60 3.26 36.57 -6.00
C PHE A 60 2.94 37.86 -5.25
N THR A 61 3.32 39.02 -5.78
CA THR A 61 3.14 40.33 -5.14
C THR A 61 2.77 41.42 -6.15
N GLY A 62 2.11 42.46 -5.67
CA GLY A 62 1.83 43.64 -6.49
C GLY A 62 0.67 43.48 -7.48
N VAL A 63 -0.21 42.50 -7.23
CA VAL A 63 -1.43 42.29 -8.01
C VAL A 63 -2.60 42.81 -7.19
N VAL A 64 -3.40 43.68 -7.78
CA VAL A 64 -4.55 44.34 -7.12
C VAL A 64 -5.83 44.15 -7.93
N VAL A 65 -6.98 44.33 -7.28
CA VAL A 65 -8.27 44.40 -7.96
C VAL A 65 -8.33 45.68 -8.80
N GLY A 66 -8.54 45.59 -10.11
CA GLY A 66 -8.76 46.69 -10.98
C GLY A 66 -10.08 46.62 -11.74
N GLU A 67 -10.59 47.77 -12.15
CA GLU A 67 -11.81 47.91 -12.96
C GLU A 67 -11.46 48.46 -14.33
N VAL A 68 -11.92 47.79 -15.38
CA VAL A 68 -11.70 48.21 -16.77
C VAL A 68 -12.69 49.32 -17.11
N LEU A 69 -12.16 50.53 -17.33
CA LEU A 69 -12.96 51.73 -17.63
C LEU A 69 -13.25 51.86 -19.12
N THR A 70 -12.25 51.60 -19.99
CA THR A 70 -12.39 51.64 -21.44
C THR A 70 -11.71 50.49 -22.12
N VAL A 71 -12.23 50.11 -23.28
CA VAL A 71 -11.67 49.05 -24.14
C VAL A 71 -11.69 49.56 -25.57
N GLU A 72 -10.49 49.78 -26.16
CA GLU A 72 -10.34 50.26 -27.53
C GLU A 72 -9.55 49.25 -28.37
N GLN A 73 -9.77 49.26 -29.71
CA GLN A 73 -9.01 48.40 -30.61
C GLN A 73 -7.57 48.89 -30.69
N HIS A 74 -6.61 47.97 -30.60
CA HIS A 74 -5.19 48.30 -30.78
C HIS A 74 -4.94 48.75 -32.26
N PRO A 75 -4.20 49.87 -32.51
CA PRO A 75 -4.04 50.41 -33.84
C PRO A 75 -3.34 49.44 -34.82
N ASP A 76 -2.40 48.63 -34.35
CA ASP A 76 -1.56 47.78 -35.19
C ASP A 76 -1.70 46.28 -34.89
N ALA A 77 -2.79 45.88 -34.22
CA ALA A 77 -2.98 44.44 -33.87
C ALA A 77 -4.46 44.09 -33.69
N ASP A 78 -4.95 43.17 -34.51
CA ASP A 78 -6.37 42.71 -34.48
C ASP A 78 -6.79 42.01 -33.19
N ARG A 79 -5.87 41.29 -32.55
CA ARG A 79 -6.13 40.52 -31.34
C ARG A 79 -5.87 41.23 -30.03
N LEU A 80 -5.30 42.45 -30.08
CA LEU A 80 -5.00 43.23 -28.90
C LEU A 80 -6.04 44.33 -28.68
N ARG A 81 -6.26 44.67 -27.42
CA ARG A 81 -7.09 45.77 -26.95
C ARG A 81 -6.24 46.71 -26.12
N VAL A 82 -6.46 47.99 -26.21
CA VAL A 82 -5.91 49.03 -25.33
C VAL A 82 -6.97 49.33 -24.30
N THR A 83 -6.67 49.08 -23.03
CA THR A 83 -7.60 49.32 -21.93
C THR A 83 -7.10 50.43 -21.02
N THR A 84 -8.05 51.15 -20.42
CA THR A 84 -7.79 52.05 -19.31
C THR A 84 -8.38 51.42 -18.05
N VAL A 85 -7.57 51.27 -17.00
CA VAL A 85 -7.90 50.49 -15.83
C VAL A 85 -7.73 51.30 -14.56
N ASN A 86 -8.80 51.37 -13.75
CA ASN A 86 -8.74 51.98 -12.42
C ASN A 86 -8.24 50.92 -11.41
N ILE A 87 -7.17 51.29 -10.68
CA ILE A 87 -6.59 50.47 -9.61
C ILE A 87 -6.80 51.05 -8.21
N GLY A 88 -7.70 52.03 -8.05
CA GLY A 88 -8.05 52.61 -6.75
C GLY A 88 -7.07 53.67 -6.26
N SER A 89 -5.96 53.89 -6.93
CA SER A 89 -4.94 54.90 -6.56
C SER A 89 -4.32 55.54 -7.80
N GLY A 90 -4.22 56.88 -7.81
CA GLY A 90 -3.61 57.63 -8.91
C GLY A 90 -4.46 57.75 -10.16
N GLU A 91 -3.79 58.07 -11.30
CA GLU A 91 -4.43 58.06 -12.60
C GLU A 91 -4.66 56.62 -13.12
N PRO A 92 -5.74 56.41 -13.88
CA PRO A 92 -6.00 55.11 -14.48
C PRO A 92 -4.83 54.66 -15.37
N LEU A 93 -4.51 53.36 -15.30
CA LEU A 93 -3.38 52.78 -16.05
C LEU A 93 -3.80 52.39 -17.46
N GLN A 94 -2.98 52.72 -18.45
CA GLN A 94 -3.11 52.15 -19.79
C GLN A 94 -2.46 50.78 -19.83
N ILE A 95 -3.22 49.76 -20.18
CA ILE A 95 -2.75 48.36 -20.26
C ILE A 95 -3.19 47.76 -21.60
N VAL A 96 -2.25 47.13 -22.30
CA VAL A 96 -2.55 46.38 -23.54
C VAL A 96 -2.89 44.92 -23.15
N CYS A 97 -4.06 44.48 -23.56
CA CYS A 97 -4.61 43.16 -23.21
C CYS A 97 -4.89 42.34 -24.48
N GLY A 98 -4.52 41.08 -24.45
CA GLY A 98 -4.80 40.10 -25.51
C GLY A 98 -5.95 39.14 -25.22
N ALA A 99 -6.54 39.22 -24.05
CA ALA A 99 -7.59 38.29 -23.63
C ALA A 99 -8.91 38.58 -24.37
N PRO A 100 -9.62 37.56 -24.85
CA PRO A 100 -10.84 37.70 -25.66
C PRO A 100 -12.05 38.20 -24.86
N ASN A 101 -12.05 38.00 -23.53
CA ASN A 101 -13.20 38.33 -22.66
C ASN A 101 -13.15 39.70 -21.99
N VAL A 102 -12.13 40.55 -22.32
CA VAL A 102 -12.03 41.90 -21.73
C VAL A 102 -13.23 42.74 -22.10
N SER A 103 -13.88 43.35 -21.11
CA SER A 103 -15.05 44.24 -21.31
C SER A 103 -15.05 45.39 -20.33
N ILE A 104 -15.76 46.46 -20.68
CA ILE A 104 -15.93 47.67 -19.85
C ILE A 104 -16.72 47.32 -18.61
N GLY A 105 -16.30 47.81 -17.43
CA GLY A 105 -16.88 47.55 -16.13
C GLY A 105 -16.41 46.24 -15.49
N MET A 106 -15.65 45.41 -16.21
CA MET A 106 -15.13 44.14 -15.69
C MET A 106 -14.10 44.40 -14.60
N LYS A 107 -14.23 43.72 -13.46
CA LYS A 107 -13.21 43.70 -12.42
C LYS A 107 -12.28 42.49 -12.60
N VAL A 108 -10.97 42.75 -12.54
CA VAL A 108 -9.94 41.75 -12.85
C VAL A 108 -8.71 41.93 -11.97
N PRO A 109 -7.90 40.89 -11.76
CA PRO A 109 -6.58 41.08 -11.17
C PRO A 109 -5.66 41.88 -12.09
N VAL A 110 -5.00 42.87 -11.55
CA VAL A 110 -4.08 43.77 -12.27
C VAL A 110 -2.71 43.69 -11.64
N ALA A 111 -1.76 43.15 -12.36
CA ALA A 111 -0.35 43.15 -11.98
C ALA A 111 0.23 44.55 -12.34
N THR A 112 0.58 45.31 -11.32
CA THR A 112 1.15 46.68 -11.48
C THR A 112 2.63 46.63 -11.82
N ILE A 113 3.21 47.77 -12.22
CA ILE A 113 4.66 47.85 -12.45
C ILE A 113 5.40 47.51 -11.17
N GLY A 114 6.35 46.57 -11.23
CA GLY A 114 7.09 46.05 -10.09
C GLY A 114 6.47 44.79 -9.47
N ALA A 115 5.26 44.40 -9.86
CA ALA A 115 4.66 43.10 -9.45
C ALA A 115 5.58 41.95 -9.85
N VAL A 116 5.59 40.91 -9.00
CA VAL A 116 6.29 39.66 -9.24
C VAL A 116 5.23 38.56 -9.30
N LEU A 117 5.04 37.96 -10.45
CA LEU A 117 4.13 36.83 -10.66
C LEU A 117 4.83 35.49 -10.42
N PRO A 118 4.09 34.37 -10.30
CA PRO A 118 4.65 33.03 -10.16
C PRO A 118 5.78 32.77 -11.19
N GLY A 119 6.85 32.07 -10.78
CA GLY A 119 8.04 31.88 -11.60
C GLY A 119 8.96 33.06 -11.67
N ASP A 120 8.92 34.00 -10.70
CA ASP A 120 9.74 35.22 -10.60
C ASP A 120 9.57 36.15 -11.79
N PHE A 121 8.42 36.13 -12.46
CA PHE A 121 8.13 36.95 -13.59
C PHE A 121 7.81 38.40 -13.14
N LYS A 122 8.74 39.31 -13.38
CA LYS A 122 8.61 40.74 -12.97
C LYS A 122 7.91 41.57 -14.03
N ILE A 123 6.83 42.25 -13.66
CA ILE A 123 6.10 43.20 -14.52
C ILE A 123 6.86 44.50 -14.62
N LYS A 124 7.13 44.86 -15.83
CA LYS A 124 7.81 46.11 -16.19
C LYS A 124 6.95 46.94 -17.15
N LYS A 125 7.15 48.28 -17.16
CA LYS A 125 6.59 49.12 -18.18
C LYS A 125 7.11 48.66 -19.55
N GLY A 126 6.21 48.33 -20.45
CA GLY A 126 6.55 47.79 -21.75
C GLY A 126 5.85 48.48 -22.90
N LYS A 127 6.25 48.20 -24.14
CA LYS A 127 5.53 48.59 -25.36
C LYS A 127 5.17 47.37 -26.16
N LEU A 128 3.88 47.16 -26.38
CA LEU A 128 3.35 46.08 -27.23
C LEU A 128 2.95 46.70 -28.59
N ARG A 129 3.67 46.33 -29.65
CA ARG A 129 3.47 46.87 -31.00
C ARG A 129 3.32 48.42 -31.05
N GLY A 130 4.21 49.11 -30.33
CA GLY A 130 4.25 50.56 -30.28
C GLY A 130 3.40 51.24 -29.22
N VAL A 131 2.39 50.58 -28.66
CA VAL A 131 1.52 51.09 -27.60
C VAL A 131 2.09 50.75 -26.22
N GLU A 132 2.16 51.76 -25.35
CA GLU A 132 2.67 51.60 -23.98
C GLU A 132 1.70 50.79 -23.11
N SER A 133 2.24 49.86 -22.31
CA SER A 133 1.49 49.09 -21.28
C SER A 133 2.14 49.32 -19.91
N GLN A 134 1.34 49.75 -18.94
CA GLN A 134 1.76 50.11 -17.58
C GLN A 134 1.40 49.03 -16.56
N GLY A 135 1.27 47.78 -17.00
CA GLY A 135 0.90 46.62 -16.18
C GLY A 135 0.42 45.47 -17.03
N MET A 136 -0.18 44.51 -16.40
CA MET A 136 -0.78 43.32 -17.03
C MET A 136 -2.10 42.98 -16.38
N LEU A 137 -3.15 42.74 -17.17
CA LEU A 137 -4.39 42.13 -16.71
C LEU A 137 -4.15 40.63 -16.63
N CYS A 138 -4.52 40.00 -15.52
CA CYS A 138 -4.22 38.58 -15.28
C CYS A 138 -5.48 37.71 -15.37
N GLY A 139 -5.31 36.56 -15.98
CA GLY A 139 -6.22 35.46 -15.83
C GLY A 139 -5.85 34.60 -14.61
N ALA A 140 -6.56 33.53 -14.37
CA ALA A 140 -6.30 32.59 -13.27
C ALA A 140 -4.94 31.90 -13.41
N SER A 141 -4.54 31.57 -14.64
CA SER A 141 -3.26 30.92 -14.95
C SER A 141 -2.04 31.77 -14.65
N GLU A 142 -2.12 33.11 -14.85
CA GLU A 142 -0.99 34.01 -14.58
C GLU A 142 -0.69 34.18 -13.09
N ILE A 143 -1.67 33.93 -12.24
CA ILE A 143 -1.53 33.95 -10.78
C ILE A 143 -1.58 32.57 -10.16
N ASP A 144 -1.49 31.49 -10.99
CA ASP A 144 -1.39 30.09 -10.61
C ASP A 144 -2.58 29.58 -9.76
N LEU A 145 -3.78 30.03 -10.10
CA LEU A 145 -5.01 29.53 -9.47
C LEU A 145 -5.64 28.38 -10.24
N GLU A 146 -5.48 28.33 -11.56
CA GLU A 146 -5.96 27.26 -12.42
C GLU A 146 -5.05 27.06 -13.63
N ASP A 147 -4.85 25.81 -14.06
CA ASP A 147 -3.88 25.49 -15.13
C ASP A 147 -4.27 25.93 -16.55
N LYS A 148 -5.56 26.14 -16.86
CA LYS A 148 -6.01 26.38 -18.24
C LYS A 148 -7.36 27.11 -18.31
N ILE A 149 -7.39 28.40 -18.00
CA ILE A 149 -8.49 29.26 -18.44
C ILE A 149 -7.96 30.26 -19.49
N ASP A 150 -8.59 30.24 -20.65
CA ASP A 150 -8.27 31.23 -21.72
C ASP A 150 -9.05 32.52 -21.43
N GLY A 151 -8.34 33.58 -21.01
CA GLY A 151 -8.91 34.86 -20.71
C GLY A 151 -8.61 35.41 -19.32
N LEU A 152 -9.17 36.56 -19.01
CA LEU A 152 -9.03 37.25 -17.72
C LEU A 152 -9.90 36.56 -16.65
N LEU A 153 -9.39 36.55 -15.42
CA LEU A 153 -10.19 36.17 -14.25
C LEU A 153 -11.19 37.29 -13.92
N ALA A 154 -12.48 37.01 -14.19
CA ALA A 154 -13.55 37.94 -13.84
C ALA A 154 -13.81 37.87 -12.33
N LEU A 155 -13.66 38.98 -11.65
CA LEU A 155 -14.00 39.09 -10.22
C LEU A 155 -15.46 39.55 -10.06
N ALA A 156 -16.03 39.36 -8.86
CA ALA A 156 -17.37 39.83 -8.57
C ALA A 156 -17.52 41.36 -8.78
N ASN A 157 -18.69 41.80 -9.21
CA ASN A 157 -18.93 43.22 -9.50
C ASN A 157 -18.74 44.15 -8.28
N ASP A 158 -18.87 43.64 -7.09
CA ASP A 158 -18.66 44.34 -5.82
C ASP A 158 -17.22 44.26 -5.30
N ALA A 159 -16.30 43.59 -6.01
CA ALA A 159 -14.90 43.48 -5.62
C ALA A 159 -14.29 44.87 -5.40
N PRO A 160 -13.67 45.15 -4.26
CA PRO A 160 -13.16 46.50 -3.92
C PRO A 160 -11.90 46.84 -4.70
N VAL A 161 -12.00 47.82 -5.58
CA VAL A 161 -10.88 48.25 -6.44
C VAL A 161 -9.69 48.75 -5.61
N GLY A 162 -8.49 48.32 -5.97
CA GLY A 162 -7.23 48.68 -5.30
C GLY A 162 -6.83 47.74 -4.15
N VAL A 163 -7.70 46.81 -3.73
CA VAL A 163 -7.34 45.83 -2.73
C VAL A 163 -6.39 44.78 -3.33
N ASP A 164 -5.40 44.38 -2.56
CA ASP A 164 -4.49 43.28 -2.92
C ASP A 164 -5.29 42.01 -3.22
N ILE A 165 -4.99 41.38 -4.37
CA ILE A 165 -5.76 40.20 -4.82
C ILE A 165 -5.61 38.99 -3.89
N ARG A 166 -4.42 38.83 -3.27
CA ARG A 166 -4.20 37.76 -2.29
C ARG A 166 -5.14 37.91 -1.10
N LYS A 167 -5.33 39.13 -0.62
CA LYS A 167 -6.28 39.43 0.46
C LYS A 167 -7.71 39.27 0.02
N TYR A 168 -8.08 39.71 -1.16
CA TYR A 168 -9.44 39.63 -1.68
C TYR A 168 -9.87 38.18 -1.90
N LEU A 169 -8.97 37.34 -2.46
CA LEU A 169 -9.23 35.93 -2.70
C LEU A 169 -8.81 35.01 -1.52
N ASN A 170 -8.38 35.62 -0.40
CA ASN A 170 -7.91 34.88 0.78
C ASN A 170 -6.84 33.82 0.46
N LEU A 171 -5.84 34.18 -0.35
CA LEU A 171 -4.81 33.26 -0.86
C LEU A 171 -3.64 33.03 0.12
N ASP A 172 -3.58 33.78 1.22
CA ASP A 172 -2.61 33.59 2.31
C ASP A 172 -3.17 32.50 3.25
N ASP A 173 -3.20 31.27 2.74
CA ASP A 173 -3.72 30.09 3.38
C ASP A 173 -2.90 28.88 2.97
N HIS A 174 -2.97 27.80 3.76
CA HIS A 174 -2.41 26.50 3.43
C HIS A 174 -3.51 25.44 3.34
N VAL A 175 -3.30 24.49 2.47
CA VAL A 175 -4.08 23.26 2.41
C VAL A 175 -3.28 22.18 3.12
N ILE A 176 -3.88 21.58 4.13
CA ILE A 176 -3.32 20.46 4.90
C ILE A 176 -3.98 19.19 4.36
N ASP A 177 -3.19 18.28 3.80
CA ASP A 177 -3.63 16.95 3.37
C ASP A 177 -3.30 15.96 4.49
N ILE A 178 -4.34 15.32 5.04
CA ILE A 178 -4.25 14.51 6.26
C ILE A 178 -4.71 13.10 5.97
N SER A 179 -3.84 12.11 6.15
CA SER A 179 -4.20 10.70 6.19
C SER A 179 -4.91 10.35 7.49
N ILE A 180 -6.11 9.77 7.37
CA ILE A 180 -6.95 9.46 8.53
C ILE A 180 -7.10 7.94 8.64
N THR A 181 -6.65 7.38 9.76
CA THR A 181 -6.76 5.96 10.05
C THR A 181 -8.22 5.51 10.20
N PRO A 182 -8.56 4.25 9.90
CA PRO A 182 -9.94 3.76 9.94
C PRO A 182 -10.65 3.92 11.29
N ASN A 183 -9.92 3.93 12.41
CA ASN A 183 -10.47 4.14 13.75
C ASN A 183 -10.81 5.60 14.05
N ARG A 184 -10.27 6.56 13.29
CA ARG A 184 -10.46 8.01 13.54
C ARG A 184 -11.48 8.64 12.58
N GLY A 185 -12.58 7.96 12.31
CA GLY A 185 -13.70 8.49 11.51
C GLY A 185 -14.24 9.85 11.97
N ASP A 186 -14.09 10.16 13.26
CA ASP A 186 -14.45 11.45 13.85
C ASP A 186 -13.64 12.63 13.28
N CYS A 187 -12.45 12.38 12.77
CA CYS A 187 -11.53 13.38 12.20
C CYS A 187 -11.77 13.67 10.71
N PHE A 188 -12.74 13.02 10.06
CA PHE A 188 -13.15 13.37 8.68
C PHE A 188 -13.99 14.66 8.61
N SER A 189 -13.63 15.66 9.42
CA SER A 189 -14.26 16.97 9.43
C SER A 189 -13.36 18.03 10.05
N VAL A 190 -13.61 19.30 9.69
CA VAL A 190 -12.95 20.45 10.35
C VAL A 190 -13.22 20.43 11.85
N ARG A 191 -14.46 20.13 12.25
CA ARG A 191 -14.85 19.99 13.67
C ARG A 191 -14.03 18.94 14.41
N GLY A 192 -13.84 17.76 13.80
CA GLY A 192 -13.09 16.67 14.41
C GLY A 192 -11.61 17.03 14.61
N ILE A 193 -10.98 17.57 13.56
CA ILE A 193 -9.58 18.01 13.62
C ILE A 193 -9.41 19.19 14.60
N ALA A 194 -10.35 20.14 14.63
CA ALA A 194 -10.33 21.25 15.57
C ALA A 194 -10.39 20.80 17.03
N ARG A 195 -11.14 19.72 17.33
CA ARG A 195 -11.14 19.12 18.69
C ARG A 195 -9.76 18.64 19.07
N GLU A 196 -9.08 17.92 18.22
CA GLU A 196 -7.73 17.39 18.45
C GLU A 196 -6.73 18.51 18.75
N ILE A 197 -6.71 19.53 17.89
CA ILE A 197 -5.86 20.71 18.07
C ILE A 197 -6.25 21.48 19.36
N GLY A 198 -7.53 21.56 19.67
CA GLY A 198 -8.01 22.16 20.92
C GLY A 198 -7.51 21.41 22.15
N VAL A 199 -7.55 20.09 22.12
CA VAL A 199 -7.09 19.22 23.23
C VAL A 199 -5.60 19.42 23.51
N ILE A 200 -4.74 19.32 22.50
CA ILE A 200 -3.28 19.42 22.68
C ILE A 200 -2.84 20.83 23.11
N ASN A 201 -3.48 21.87 22.56
CA ASN A 201 -3.16 23.25 22.87
C ASN A 201 -3.98 23.83 24.06
N GLN A 202 -4.83 23.02 24.70
CA GLN A 202 -5.70 23.42 25.81
C GLN A 202 -6.57 24.65 25.49
N LEU A 203 -7.09 24.68 24.24
CA LEU A 203 -7.94 25.74 23.73
C LEU A 203 -9.37 25.23 23.54
N ALA A 204 -10.33 26.10 23.84
CA ALA A 204 -11.73 25.84 23.49
C ALA A 204 -11.92 25.91 21.98
N VAL A 205 -12.72 24.97 21.45
CA VAL A 205 -13.16 25.00 20.04
C VAL A 205 -14.32 25.96 19.92
N THR A 206 -14.20 26.92 18.99
CA THR A 206 -15.25 27.91 18.68
C THR A 206 -16.07 27.40 17.50
N ALA A 207 -17.16 26.70 17.79
CA ALA A 207 -18.10 26.27 16.74
C ALA A 207 -18.90 27.46 16.19
N PRO A 208 -19.28 27.44 14.90
CA PRO A 208 -20.23 28.41 14.37
C PRO A 208 -21.57 28.27 15.11
N GLU A 209 -22.29 29.38 15.28
CA GLU A 209 -23.63 29.38 15.84
C GLU A 209 -24.59 28.69 14.86
N ILE A 210 -25.20 27.59 15.27
CA ILE A 210 -26.14 26.83 14.47
C ILE A 210 -27.54 27.08 15.05
N SER A 211 -28.30 27.87 14.32
CA SER A 211 -29.68 28.22 14.71
C SER A 211 -30.67 27.23 14.12
N GLU A 212 -31.67 26.88 14.91
CA GLU A 212 -32.84 26.11 14.43
C GLU A 212 -33.66 26.98 13.49
N VAL A 213 -33.94 26.45 12.30
CA VAL A 213 -34.86 27.08 11.34
C VAL A 213 -36.29 26.57 11.61
N ASN A 214 -37.15 27.43 12.07
CA ASN A 214 -38.56 27.09 12.36
C ASN A 214 -39.31 26.65 11.10
N ALA A 215 -40.22 25.74 11.26
CA ALA A 215 -41.14 25.37 10.18
C ALA A 215 -42.06 26.55 9.81
N THR A 216 -42.12 26.86 8.50
CA THR A 216 -42.98 27.90 7.91
C THR A 216 -44.13 27.31 7.12
N ILE A 217 -44.04 26.02 6.79
CA ILE A 217 -45.11 25.22 6.13
C ILE A 217 -45.33 23.92 6.91
N THR A 218 -46.43 23.24 6.64
CA THR A 218 -46.78 21.97 7.30
C THR A 218 -46.41 20.74 6.49
N ASP A 219 -45.84 20.93 5.31
CA ASP A 219 -45.47 19.85 4.39
C ASP A 219 -44.35 18.99 4.98
N GLN A 220 -44.59 17.69 5.00
CA GLN A 220 -43.64 16.69 5.44
C GLN A 220 -43.84 15.38 4.68
N LYS A 221 -42.78 14.57 4.56
CA LYS A 221 -42.89 13.21 4.02
C LYS A 221 -42.78 12.21 5.17
N GLN A 222 -43.61 11.18 5.13
CA GLN A 222 -43.47 10.07 6.06
C GLN A 222 -42.16 9.35 5.80
N VAL A 223 -41.45 9.00 6.86
CA VAL A 223 -40.23 8.20 6.79
C VAL A 223 -40.47 6.87 7.51
N LEU A 224 -40.21 5.77 6.81
CA LEU A 224 -40.40 4.41 7.33
C LEU A 224 -39.09 3.66 7.24
N VAL A 225 -38.55 3.20 8.40
CA VAL A 225 -37.32 2.46 8.48
C VAL A 225 -37.61 0.97 8.68
N HIS A 226 -37.35 0.18 7.63
CA HIS A 226 -37.60 -1.27 7.58
C HIS A 226 -36.38 -2.14 7.85
N THR A 227 -35.22 -1.53 8.16
CA THR A 227 -33.96 -2.21 8.42
C THR A 227 -33.38 -1.79 9.76
N ASP A 228 -32.56 -2.63 10.34
CA ASP A 228 -31.79 -2.28 11.54
C ASP A 228 -30.48 -1.54 11.21
N GLY A 229 -30.09 -1.51 9.94
CA GLY A 229 -28.91 -0.80 9.46
C GLY A 229 -29.04 0.74 9.49
N CYS A 230 -30.22 1.29 9.73
CA CYS A 230 -30.46 2.72 9.85
C CYS A 230 -31.19 3.03 11.17
N PRO A 231 -30.50 3.12 12.30
CA PRO A 231 -31.12 3.42 13.59
C PRO A 231 -31.73 4.81 13.70
N ARG A 232 -31.26 5.78 12.91
CA ARG A 232 -31.79 7.16 12.94
C ARG A 232 -31.80 7.76 11.55
N TYR A 233 -32.94 8.32 11.14
CA TYR A 233 -33.12 9.01 9.87
C TYR A 233 -33.95 10.27 10.08
N LEU A 234 -33.39 11.39 9.66
CA LEU A 234 -34.06 12.68 9.66
C LEU A 234 -34.33 13.13 8.23
N GLY A 235 -35.52 13.66 7.99
CA GLY A 235 -35.92 14.21 6.71
C GLY A 235 -36.62 15.56 6.86
N ARG A 236 -36.41 16.47 5.91
CA ARG A 236 -37.06 17.77 5.89
C ARG A 236 -37.46 18.15 4.49
N VAL A 237 -38.74 18.56 4.32
CA VAL A 237 -39.23 19.16 3.07
C VAL A 237 -38.87 20.64 3.07
N ILE A 238 -38.31 21.15 1.98
CA ILE A 238 -38.06 22.57 1.78
C ILE A 238 -38.59 22.95 0.39
N LYS A 239 -39.49 23.92 0.32
CA LYS A 239 -40.13 24.39 -0.92
C LYS A 239 -39.65 25.76 -1.32
N ASN A 240 -39.86 26.11 -2.59
CA ASN A 240 -39.52 27.42 -3.15
C ASN A 240 -38.04 27.78 -3.01
N VAL A 241 -37.15 26.75 -3.09
CA VAL A 241 -35.69 26.95 -3.08
C VAL A 241 -35.20 27.49 -4.41
N ASN A 242 -34.22 28.41 -4.37
CA ASN A 242 -33.56 28.94 -5.56
C ASN A 242 -32.31 28.13 -5.86
N THR A 243 -32.42 27.10 -6.67
CA THR A 243 -31.31 26.25 -7.09
C THR A 243 -30.24 26.97 -7.97
N LYS A 244 -30.57 28.15 -8.50
CA LYS A 244 -29.70 28.98 -9.33
C LYS A 244 -28.99 30.06 -8.53
N ALA A 245 -29.15 30.11 -7.22
CA ALA A 245 -28.38 31.01 -6.38
C ALA A 245 -26.89 30.69 -6.53
N ALA A 246 -26.07 31.74 -6.59
CA ALA A 246 -24.62 31.56 -6.66
C ALA A 246 -24.07 31.08 -5.33
N THR A 247 -23.16 30.11 -5.37
CA THR A 247 -22.39 29.70 -4.19
C THR A 247 -21.48 30.87 -3.78
N PRO A 248 -21.51 31.31 -2.52
CA PRO A 248 -20.67 32.43 -2.10
C PRO A 248 -19.20 32.05 -2.11
N ALA A 249 -18.33 33.02 -2.43
CA ALA A 249 -16.89 32.80 -2.60
C ALA A 249 -16.21 32.11 -1.40
N TRP A 250 -16.64 32.40 -0.18
CA TRP A 250 -16.08 31.75 1.02
C TRP A 250 -16.37 30.24 1.07
N MET A 251 -17.56 29.81 0.62
CA MET A 251 -17.94 28.40 0.57
C MET A 251 -17.24 27.69 -0.60
N GLU A 252 -17.17 28.36 -1.75
CA GLU A 252 -16.41 27.90 -2.91
C GLU A 252 -14.96 27.62 -2.57
N GLN A 253 -14.28 28.57 -1.92
CA GLN A 253 -12.89 28.43 -1.49
C GLN A 253 -12.72 27.28 -0.50
N ALA A 254 -13.62 27.15 0.48
CA ALA A 254 -13.56 26.08 1.46
C ALA A 254 -13.68 24.68 0.79
N LEU A 255 -14.65 24.52 -0.13
CA LEU A 255 -14.85 23.28 -0.87
C LEU A 255 -13.67 22.95 -1.79
N THR A 256 -13.24 23.94 -2.60
CA THR A 256 -12.12 23.74 -3.53
C THR A 256 -10.83 23.34 -2.79
N ARG A 257 -10.51 24.00 -1.67
CA ARG A 257 -9.35 23.65 -0.84
C ARG A 257 -9.50 22.30 -0.13
N SER A 258 -10.71 21.82 -0.01
CA SER A 258 -11.00 20.46 0.48
C SER A 258 -11.06 19.41 -0.65
N GLY A 259 -10.71 19.79 -1.89
CA GLY A 259 -10.74 18.88 -3.03
C GLY A 259 -12.13 18.60 -3.58
N ILE A 260 -13.15 19.31 -3.12
CA ILE A 260 -14.54 19.14 -3.55
C ILE A 260 -14.86 20.08 -4.71
N ARG A 261 -15.35 19.49 -5.80
CA ARG A 261 -15.78 20.24 -6.97
C ARG A 261 -17.16 20.89 -6.72
N GLN A 262 -17.30 22.14 -7.12
CA GLN A 262 -18.58 22.83 -7.14
C GLN A 262 -19.59 22.20 -8.11
N HIS A 263 -20.86 22.25 -7.70
CA HIS A 263 -22.00 21.77 -8.51
C HIS A 263 -23.13 22.80 -8.56
N SER A 264 -23.92 22.90 -7.50
CA SER A 264 -25.00 23.85 -7.33
C SER A 264 -25.09 24.20 -5.86
N ILE A 265 -25.70 25.36 -5.55
CA ILE A 265 -25.77 25.87 -4.18
C ILE A 265 -26.26 24.83 -3.17
N LEU A 266 -27.26 24.02 -3.52
CA LEU A 266 -27.81 23.00 -2.60
C LEU A 266 -26.83 21.83 -2.38
N VAL A 267 -26.17 21.36 -3.44
CA VAL A 267 -25.13 20.30 -3.35
C VAL A 267 -23.91 20.85 -2.62
N ASP A 268 -23.51 22.07 -2.91
CA ASP A 268 -22.37 22.74 -2.27
C ASP A 268 -22.61 22.91 -0.76
N ILE A 269 -23.85 23.26 -0.35
CA ILE A 269 -24.21 23.33 1.08
C ILE A 269 -24.11 21.94 1.73
N THR A 270 -24.62 20.89 1.10
CA THR A 270 -24.52 19.53 1.68
C THR A 270 -23.07 19.08 1.80
N ASN A 271 -22.22 19.36 0.81
CA ASN A 271 -20.79 19.09 0.84
C ASN A 271 -20.06 19.96 1.88
N TYR A 272 -20.44 21.22 2.02
CA TYR A 272 -19.85 22.10 3.02
C TYR A 272 -20.11 21.56 4.45
N VAL A 273 -21.34 21.17 4.75
CA VAL A 273 -21.70 20.60 6.06
C VAL A 273 -20.99 19.25 6.28
N LEU A 274 -20.85 18.46 5.23
CA LEU A 274 -20.07 17.21 5.25
C LEU A 274 -18.64 17.47 5.74
N ILE A 275 -17.93 18.42 5.15
CA ILE A 275 -16.54 18.76 5.51
C ILE A 275 -16.49 19.51 6.86
N GLU A 276 -17.44 20.40 7.12
CA GLU A 276 -17.51 21.18 8.36
C GLU A 276 -17.72 20.28 9.59
N LEU A 277 -18.74 19.41 9.53
CA LEU A 277 -19.21 18.66 10.70
C LEU A 277 -18.91 17.15 10.65
N GLY A 278 -18.69 16.57 9.46
CA GLY A 278 -18.49 15.13 9.28
C GLY A 278 -19.77 14.34 9.04
N GLN A 279 -20.90 15.01 8.81
CA GLN A 279 -22.19 14.38 8.54
C GLN A 279 -22.51 14.41 7.05
N PRO A 280 -22.53 13.26 6.36
CA PRO A 280 -23.06 13.22 5.00
C PRO A 280 -24.55 13.57 4.98
N LEU A 281 -24.92 14.46 4.05
CA LEU A 281 -26.28 14.86 3.77
C LEU A 281 -26.61 14.54 2.31
N HIS A 282 -27.90 14.30 2.03
CA HIS A 282 -28.36 14.17 0.65
C HIS A 282 -29.64 14.97 0.44
N ALA A 283 -29.78 15.57 -0.74
CA ALA A 283 -30.99 16.30 -1.10
C ALA A 283 -31.61 15.70 -2.37
N PHE A 284 -32.81 15.18 -2.22
CA PHE A 284 -33.61 14.66 -3.32
C PHE A 284 -34.51 15.76 -3.90
N ASP A 285 -34.75 15.73 -5.21
CA ASP A 285 -35.86 16.53 -5.81
C ASP A 285 -37.21 16.06 -5.26
N GLY A 286 -37.83 16.89 -4.46
CA GLY A 286 -39.05 16.56 -3.72
C GLY A 286 -40.24 16.15 -4.60
N HIS A 287 -40.26 16.66 -5.85
CA HIS A 287 -41.30 16.29 -6.83
C HIS A 287 -41.09 14.90 -7.43
N LYS A 288 -39.87 14.42 -7.41
CA LYS A 288 -39.49 13.09 -7.93
C LYS A 288 -39.60 11.96 -6.89
N VAL A 289 -39.79 12.30 -5.62
CA VAL A 289 -40.04 11.34 -4.54
C VAL A 289 -41.54 11.09 -4.40
N GLN A 290 -42.01 9.90 -4.76
CA GLN A 290 -43.42 9.55 -4.77
C GLN A 290 -43.85 8.95 -3.43
N GLY A 291 -44.79 9.62 -2.72
CA GLY A 291 -45.28 9.14 -1.43
C GLY A 291 -44.30 9.31 -0.28
N GLY A 292 -44.10 8.24 0.51
CA GLY A 292 -43.20 8.20 1.64
C GLY A 292 -41.75 7.92 1.25
N VAL A 293 -40.87 8.04 2.23
CA VAL A 293 -39.45 7.64 2.11
C VAL A 293 -39.25 6.36 2.92
N HIS A 294 -38.72 5.33 2.29
CA HIS A 294 -38.49 4.01 2.86
C HIS A 294 -36.98 3.71 2.91
N VAL A 295 -36.47 3.44 4.10
CA VAL A 295 -35.13 2.90 4.27
C VAL A 295 -35.27 1.40 4.41
N ARG A 296 -34.82 0.63 3.41
CA ARG A 296 -35.00 -0.82 3.32
C ARG A 296 -33.81 -1.52 2.67
N GLN A 297 -33.80 -2.83 2.74
CA GLN A 297 -32.92 -3.60 1.89
C GLN A 297 -33.41 -3.57 0.44
N ALA A 298 -32.48 -3.66 -0.52
CA ALA A 298 -32.80 -3.81 -1.92
C ALA A 298 -33.55 -5.12 -2.17
N THR A 299 -34.41 -5.14 -3.20
CA THR A 299 -35.05 -6.37 -3.65
C THR A 299 -34.20 -7.08 -4.69
N THR A 300 -34.46 -8.39 -4.89
CA THR A 300 -33.72 -9.21 -5.87
C THR A 300 -33.72 -8.56 -7.24
N ALA A 301 -32.51 -8.38 -7.83
CA ALA A 301 -32.31 -7.79 -9.17
C ALA A 301 -32.86 -6.36 -9.32
N GLU A 302 -33.00 -5.61 -8.23
CA GLU A 302 -33.40 -4.20 -8.26
C GLU A 302 -32.32 -3.36 -8.95
N LYS A 303 -32.68 -2.55 -9.94
CA LYS A 303 -31.75 -1.74 -10.71
C LYS A 303 -31.81 -0.29 -10.29
N LEU A 304 -30.64 0.35 -10.29
CA LEU A 304 -30.49 1.77 -9.99
C LEU A 304 -29.47 2.39 -10.94
N ILE A 305 -29.80 3.54 -11.52
CA ILE A 305 -28.86 4.39 -12.23
C ILE A 305 -28.35 5.43 -11.24
N LEU A 306 -27.06 5.44 -10.99
CA LEU A 306 -26.42 6.33 -10.03
C LEU A 306 -26.17 7.73 -10.61
N LEU A 307 -25.79 8.67 -9.75
CA LEU A 307 -25.44 10.04 -10.15
C LEU A 307 -24.25 10.11 -11.13
N ASN A 308 -23.37 9.11 -11.13
CA ASN A 308 -22.27 8.98 -12.10
C ASN A 308 -22.68 8.28 -13.41
N GLU A 309 -24.00 8.12 -13.64
CA GLU A 309 -24.61 7.47 -14.81
C GLU A 309 -24.37 5.95 -14.91
N GLN A 310 -23.73 5.34 -13.93
CA GLN A 310 -23.54 3.89 -13.90
C GLN A 310 -24.86 3.19 -13.57
N GLU A 311 -25.31 2.25 -14.41
CA GLU A 311 -26.42 1.34 -14.12
C GLU A 311 -25.86 0.15 -13.33
N ILE A 312 -26.46 -0.11 -12.16
CA ILE A 312 -26.09 -1.23 -11.29
C ILE A 312 -27.28 -2.10 -10.96
N GLU A 313 -27.02 -3.37 -10.70
CA GLU A 313 -27.97 -4.31 -10.15
C GLU A 313 -27.64 -4.53 -8.67
N LEU A 314 -28.61 -4.24 -7.80
CA LEU A 314 -28.43 -4.28 -6.36
C LEU A 314 -28.58 -5.70 -5.82
N THR A 315 -27.75 -6.06 -4.85
CA THR A 315 -27.90 -7.29 -4.07
C THR A 315 -28.74 -7.05 -2.82
N GLU A 316 -29.43 -8.07 -2.32
CA GLU A 316 -30.39 -7.97 -1.21
C GLU A 316 -29.79 -7.50 0.12
N ASP A 317 -28.45 -7.57 0.28
CA ASP A 317 -27.74 -7.10 1.46
C ASP A 317 -27.38 -5.60 1.40
N VAL A 318 -27.74 -4.93 0.33
CA VAL A 318 -27.53 -3.48 0.14
C VAL A 318 -28.76 -2.71 0.63
N MET A 319 -28.50 -1.74 1.50
CA MET A 319 -29.52 -0.84 2.00
C MET A 319 -29.77 0.29 1.00
N VAL A 320 -31.02 0.61 0.74
CA VAL A 320 -31.45 1.66 -0.18
C VAL A 320 -32.37 2.66 0.51
N ILE A 321 -32.29 3.89 0.05
CA ILE A 321 -33.37 4.88 0.24
C ILE A 321 -34.30 4.73 -0.94
N ALA A 322 -35.58 4.50 -0.69
CA ALA A 322 -36.61 4.29 -1.71
C ALA A 322 -37.80 5.17 -1.47
N ASP A 323 -38.64 5.35 -2.48
CA ASP A 323 -39.99 5.84 -2.34
C ASP A 323 -40.98 4.67 -2.41
N ASP A 324 -42.31 4.98 -2.50
CA ASP A 324 -43.37 3.95 -2.58
C ASP A 324 -43.24 3.07 -3.84
N THR A 325 -42.40 3.44 -4.82
CA THR A 325 -42.32 2.83 -6.15
C THR A 325 -40.96 2.24 -6.51
N LYS A 326 -39.83 2.83 -6.09
CA LYS A 326 -38.50 2.48 -6.55
C LYS A 326 -37.39 2.89 -5.57
N ALA A 327 -36.20 2.35 -5.73
CA ALA A 327 -34.98 2.84 -5.09
C ALA A 327 -34.57 4.21 -5.67
N LEU A 328 -34.18 5.11 -4.77
CA LEU A 328 -33.72 6.47 -5.06
C LEU A 328 -32.21 6.65 -4.86
N ALA A 329 -31.62 5.89 -3.94
CA ALA A 329 -30.20 5.96 -3.62
C ALA A 329 -29.72 4.65 -2.99
N ILE A 330 -28.42 4.37 -3.08
CA ILE A 330 -27.77 3.45 -2.16
C ILE A 330 -27.50 4.22 -0.87
N ALA A 331 -28.11 3.77 0.23
CA ALA A 331 -28.03 4.45 1.52
C ALA A 331 -26.56 4.63 1.97
N GLY A 332 -26.19 5.86 2.29
CA GLY A 332 -24.87 6.23 2.78
C GLY A 332 -23.74 6.10 1.76
N ILE A 333 -24.02 5.82 0.48
CA ILE A 333 -23.00 5.64 -0.56
C ILE A 333 -23.18 6.64 -1.70
N MET A 334 -24.28 6.53 -2.47
CA MET A 334 -24.46 7.38 -3.65
C MET A 334 -25.93 7.52 -4.03
N GLY A 335 -26.35 8.74 -4.35
CA GLY A 335 -27.68 9.03 -4.87
C GLY A 335 -27.95 8.45 -6.26
N GLY A 336 -29.22 8.26 -6.58
CA GLY A 336 -29.67 7.85 -7.90
C GLY A 336 -30.00 9.04 -8.80
N LEU A 337 -29.73 8.92 -10.09
CA LEU A 337 -29.95 9.95 -11.10
C LEU A 337 -31.44 10.36 -11.20
N SER A 338 -32.34 9.39 -11.00
CA SER A 338 -33.79 9.61 -11.15
C SER A 338 -34.40 10.61 -10.14
N SER A 339 -33.78 10.80 -8.99
CA SER A 339 -34.17 11.71 -7.91
C SER A 339 -33.23 12.89 -7.73
N ALA A 340 -32.28 13.06 -8.63
CA ALA A 340 -31.28 14.13 -8.56
C ALA A 340 -31.91 15.52 -8.68
N ILE A 341 -31.31 16.46 -7.97
CA ILE A 341 -31.61 17.89 -8.08
C ILE A 341 -31.16 18.40 -9.46
N THR A 342 -31.92 19.32 -10.01
CA THR A 342 -31.66 20.01 -11.27
C THR A 342 -31.90 21.50 -11.12
N ASP A 343 -31.53 22.32 -12.10
CA ASP A 343 -31.80 23.77 -12.14
C ASP A 343 -33.30 24.09 -12.11
N ALA A 344 -34.17 23.13 -12.41
CA ALA A 344 -35.61 23.26 -12.39
C ALA A 344 -36.24 22.84 -11.05
N THR A 345 -35.45 22.29 -10.14
CA THR A 345 -35.92 21.81 -8.83
C THR A 345 -36.34 23.02 -7.96
N THR A 346 -37.52 23.01 -7.43
CA THR A 346 -38.06 24.05 -6.52
C THR A 346 -38.46 23.50 -5.16
N GLU A 347 -38.50 22.18 -5.02
CA GLU A 347 -38.81 21.48 -3.78
C GLU A 347 -37.75 20.40 -3.56
N ILE A 348 -37.20 20.31 -2.35
CA ILE A 348 -36.27 19.26 -1.97
C ILE A 348 -36.76 18.52 -0.75
N PHE A 349 -36.33 17.26 -0.66
CA PHE A 349 -36.36 16.49 0.57
C PHE A 349 -34.90 16.30 1.03
N LEU A 350 -34.53 16.96 2.12
CA LEU A 350 -33.19 16.93 2.71
C LEU A 350 -33.12 15.76 3.68
N GLU A 351 -32.08 14.91 3.51
CA GLU A 351 -31.78 13.74 4.34
C GLU A 351 -30.57 14.03 5.25
N SER A 352 -30.70 13.61 6.52
CA SER A 352 -29.58 13.49 7.46
C SER A 352 -29.80 12.23 8.29
N ALA A 353 -28.89 11.24 8.17
CA ALA A 353 -29.09 9.93 8.77
C ALA A 353 -27.88 9.41 9.52
N PHE A 354 -28.12 8.47 10.42
CA PHE A 354 -27.10 7.60 10.98
C PHE A 354 -27.29 6.18 10.42
N PHE A 355 -26.30 5.67 9.75
CA PHE A 355 -26.24 4.29 9.27
C PHE A 355 -25.21 3.53 10.10
N ALA A 356 -25.56 2.32 10.51
CA ALA A 356 -24.62 1.45 11.21
C ALA A 356 -23.42 1.12 10.31
N PRO A 357 -22.16 1.29 10.76
CA PRO A 357 -20.98 1.11 9.92
C PRO A 357 -20.95 -0.23 9.17
N LEU A 358 -21.31 -1.34 9.84
CA LEU A 358 -21.34 -2.67 9.23
C LEU A 358 -22.41 -2.82 8.13
N ALA A 359 -23.42 -1.99 8.11
CA ALA A 359 -24.44 -2.01 7.04
C ALA A 359 -23.93 -1.34 5.75
N ILE A 360 -22.89 -0.51 5.83
CA ILE A 360 -22.30 0.21 4.69
C ILE A 360 -20.97 -0.41 4.25
N ALA A 361 -20.15 -0.89 5.21
CA ALA A 361 -18.81 -1.37 4.96
C ALA A 361 -18.75 -2.44 3.84
N GLY A 362 -17.84 -2.21 2.87
CA GLY A 362 -17.60 -3.08 1.73
C GLY A 362 -18.65 -3.01 0.59
N ARG A 363 -19.82 -2.37 0.79
CA ARG A 363 -20.86 -2.29 -0.24
C ARG A 363 -20.45 -1.34 -1.35
N ALA A 364 -19.87 -0.19 -1.03
CA ALA A 364 -19.34 0.75 -2.03
C ALA A 364 -18.32 0.07 -2.96
N ARG A 365 -17.33 -0.62 -2.39
CA ARG A 365 -16.27 -1.32 -3.13
C ARG A 365 -16.82 -2.38 -4.09
N ARG A 366 -17.90 -3.07 -3.74
CA ARG A 366 -18.55 -4.08 -4.61
C ARG A 366 -18.99 -3.49 -5.95
N TYR A 367 -19.41 -2.24 -5.96
CA TYR A 367 -19.83 -1.52 -7.17
C TYR A 367 -18.74 -0.65 -7.77
N GLY A 368 -17.50 -0.77 -7.30
CA GLY A 368 -16.39 0.08 -7.76
C GLY A 368 -16.56 1.54 -7.36
N LEU A 369 -17.30 1.81 -6.26
CA LEU A 369 -17.56 3.15 -5.76
C LEU A 369 -16.65 3.45 -4.58
N HIS A 370 -16.19 4.71 -4.53
CA HIS A 370 -15.48 5.29 -3.42
C HIS A 370 -15.97 6.72 -3.25
N THR A 371 -16.72 7.01 -2.20
CA THR A 371 -17.34 8.32 -2.00
C THR A 371 -17.06 8.87 -0.61
N ASP A 372 -17.04 10.19 -0.48
CA ASP A 372 -16.89 10.87 0.80
C ASP A 372 -17.93 10.45 1.84
N ALA A 373 -19.15 10.12 1.40
CA ALA A 373 -20.18 9.61 2.26
C ALA A 373 -19.88 8.19 2.74
N SER A 374 -19.52 7.26 1.82
CA SER A 374 -19.24 5.88 2.17
C SER A 374 -18.03 5.77 3.12
N GLN A 375 -16.99 6.54 2.87
CA GLN A 375 -15.79 6.60 3.72
C GLN A 375 -16.13 6.96 5.18
N ARG A 376 -17.00 7.94 5.37
CA ARG A 376 -17.44 8.37 6.71
C ARG A 376 -18.34 7.34 7.37
N TYR A 377 -19.35 6.85 6.67
CA TYR A 377 -20.27 5.88 7.25
C TYR A 377 -19.64 4.52 7.54
N GLU A 378 -18.72 4.05 6.69
CA GLU A 378 -18.00 2.80 6.94
C GLU A 378 -17.14 2.84 8.21
N ARG A 379 -16.56 4.01 8.52
CA ARG A 379 -15.70 4.25 9.69
C ARG A 379 -16.47 4.68 10.92
N GLY A 380 -17.69 5.15 10.76
CA GLY A 380 -18.58 5.61 11.82
C GLY A 380 -18.78 7.12 11.82
N VAL A 381 -20.02 7.54 11.71
CA VAL A 381 -20.49 8.92 11.88
C VAL A 381 -21.12 9.06 13.26
N ASP A 382 -20.92 10.19 13.90
CA ASP A 382 -21.51 10.50 15.22
C ASP A 382 -23.04 10.37 15.18
N PHE A 383 -23.58 9.40 15.90
CA PHE A 383 -25.02 9.10 15.88
C PHE A 383 -25.89 10.22 16.51
N GLU A 384 -25.30 11.20 17.21
CA GLU A 384 -25.99 12.37 17.73
C GLU A 384 -25.92 13.58 16.79
N LEU A 385 -25.08 13.51 15.74
CA LEU A 385 -24.84 14.62 14.81
C LEU A 385 -25.98 14.93 13.82
N PRO A 386 -26.82 13.98 13.38
CA PRO A 386 -27.80 14.21 12.29
C PRO A 386 -28.72 15.43 12.48
N LEU A 387 -29.17 15.72 13.69
CA LEU A 387 -30.02 16.89 13.95
C LEU A 387 -29.27 18.21 13.83
N MET A 388 -28.04 18.26 14.35
CA MET A 388 -27.17 19.44 14.25
C MET A 388 -26.87 19.75 12.78
N ALA A 389 -26.52 18.73 12.00
CA ALA A 389 -26.23 18.88 10.57
C ALA A 389 -27.48 19.28 9.76
N MET A 390 -28.64 18.72 10.07
CA MET A 390 -29.93 19.12 9.47
C MET A 390 -30.21 20.60 9.72
N ASN A 391 -30.01 21.08 10.95
CA ASN A 391 -30.19 22.49 11.30
C ASN A 391 -29.18 23.38 10.58
N ARG A 392 -27.89 22.97 10.55
CA ARG A 392 -26.83 23.72 9.84
C ARG A 392 -27.12 23.86 8.35
N ALA A 393 -27.47 22.76 7.68
CA ALA A 393 -27.83 22.78 6.27
C ALA A 393 -29.10 23.62 6.03
N SER A 394 -30.11 23.49 6.88
CA SER A 394 -31.33 24.31 6.80
C SER A 394 -31.04 25.80 6.96
N GLN A 395 -30.17 26.18 7.89
CA GLN A 395 -29.71 27.56 8.09
C GLN A 395 -29.06 28.09 6.82
N LEU A 396 -28.09 27.36 6.29
CA LEU A 396 -27.36 27.77 5.08
C LEU A 396 -28.25 27.85 3.85
N ILE A 397 -29.21 26.89 3.68
CA ILE A 397 -30.23 26.95 2.63
C ILE A 397 -31.06 28.20 2.77
N SER A 398 -31.57 28.50 3.99
CA SER A 398 -32.38 29.67 4.26
C SER A 398 -31.68 30.99 3.90
N GLU A 399 -30.39 31.07 4.26
CA GLU A 399 -29.58 32.28 4.03
C GLU A 399 -29.16 32.47 2.55
N LEU A 400 -28.87 31.39 1.84
CA LEU A 400 -28.25 31.43 0.51
C LEU A 400 -29.22 31.12 -0.64
N ALA A 401 -30.14 30.20 -0.45
CA ALA A 401 -31.09 29.75 -1.47
C ALA A 401 -32.53 30.09 -1.14
N GLY A 402 -32.80 30.61 0.05
CA GLY A 402 -34.16 30.87 0.52
C GLY A 402 -34.96 29.59 0.74
N GLY A 403 -36.30 29.71 0.73
CA GLY A 403 -37.18 28.57 0.83
C GLY A 403 -38.14 28.63 1.99
N GLU A 404 -39.14 27.76 1.95
CA GLU A 404 -40.16 27.54 3.00
C GLU A 404 -39.94 26.16 3.60
N PHE A 405 -39.79 26.10 4.92
CA PHE A 405 -39.33 24.92 5.63
C PHE A 405 -40.48 24.16 6.27
N GLY A 406 -40.61 22.89 5.98
CA GLY A 406 -41.44 21.96 6.72
C GLY A 406 -40.85 21.57 8.08
N PRO A 407 -41.62 20.91 8.93
CA PRO A 407 -41.07 20.34 10.17
C PRO A 407 -40.06 19.21 9.85
N ILE A 408 -39.08 18.98 10.74
CA ILE A 408 -38.15 17.86 10.65
C ILE A 408 -38.95 16.59 11.01
N THR A 409 -38.97 15.62 10.10
CA THR A 409 -39.46 14.27 10.35
C THR A 409 -38.33 13.44 10.93
N VAL A 410 -38.60 12.78 12.06
CA VAL A 410 -37.60 11.90 12.72
C VAL A 410 -38.16 10.49 12.75
N ALA A 411 -37.42 9.56 12.23
CA ALA A 411 -37.65 8.12 12.35
C ALA A 411 -36.45 7.47 13.02
N GLU A 412 -36.63 6.91 14.21
CA GLU A 412 -35.52 6.32 14.95
C GLU A 412 -35.93 5.06 15.71
N LYS A 413 -34.93 4.17 15.87
CA LYS A 413 -34.97 2.98 16.70
C LYS A 413 -33.91 3.16 17.79
N ILE A 414 -34.29 3.78 18.90
CA ILE A 414 -33.37 4.19 19.98
C ILE A 414 -32.60 3.00 20.52
N GLU A 415 -33.24 1.83 20.58
CA GLU A 415 -32.64 0.59 21.06
C GLU A 415 -31.50 0.05 20.17
N LEU A 416 -31.38 0.54 18.94
CA LEU A 416 -30.30 0.16 17.99
C LEU A 416 -29.21 1.23 17.89
N LEU A 417 -29.37 2.37 18.55
CA LEU A 417 -28.30 3.36 18.61
C LEU A 417 -27.15 2.83 19.47
N PRO A 418 -25.89 3.15 19.12
CA PRO A 418 -24.73 2.71 19.90
C PRO A 418 -24.82 3.17 21.36
N THR A 419 -24.66 2.26 22.30
CA THR A 419 -24.48 2.57 23.72
C THR A 419 -23.04 2.95 24.01
N ARG A 420 -22.83 3.76 25.05
CA ARG A 420 -21.53 4.12 25.55
C ARG A 420 -21.42 3.63 26.99
N ASP A 421 -20.80 2.46 27.14
CA ASP A 421 -20.57 1.88 28.46
C ASP A 421 -19.43 2.58 29.17
N ALA A 422 -19.49 2.63 30.49
CA ALA A 422 -18.42 3.20 31.28
C ALA A 422 -17.21 2.25 31.32
N ILE A 423 -16.04 2.77 31.00
CA ILE A 423 -14.78 2.07 30.99
C ILE A 423 -14.04 2.38 32.28
N GLU A 424 -13.68 1.34 33.03
CA GLU A 424 -12.91 1.50 34.26
C GLU A 424 -11.42 1.60 33.94
N LEU A 425 -10.77 2.68 34.40
CA LEU A 425 -9.35 2.94 34.22
C LEU A 425 -8.66 3.11 35.57
N LYS A 426 -7.49 2.48 35.71
CA LYS A 426 -6.64 2.61 36.90
C LYS A 426 -5.26 3.15 36.57
N GLN A 427 -4.71 4.00 37.42
CA GLN A 427 -3.35 4.53 37.34
C GLN A 427 -2.32 3.41 37.08
N ALA A 428 -2.43 2.31 37.81
CA ALA A 428 -1.50 1.19 37.71
C ALA A 428 -1.51 0.55 36.30
N GLN A 429 -2.65 0.57 35.61
CA GLN A 429 -2.74 0.06 34.24
C GLN A 429 -2.04 1.00 33.25
N VAL A 430 -2.19 2.32 33.45
CA VAL A 430 -1.50 3.33 32.63
C VAL A 430 0.01 3.20 32.82
N ASP A 431 0.48 3.18 34.05
CA ASP A 431 1.90 3.09 34.40
C ASP A 431 2.53 1.79 33.89
N GLN A 432 1.80 0.68 33.99
CA GLN A 432 2.26 -0.62 33.51
C GLN A 432 2.40 -0.65 31.98
N LEU A 433 1.42 -0.10 31.25
CA LEU A 433 1.43 -0.15 29.77
C LEU A 433 2.44 0.82 29.19
N LEU A 434 2.55 2.03 29.74
CA LEU A 434 3.49 3.06 29.27
C LEU A 434 4.91 2.87 29.79
N GLY A 435 5.10 2.09 30.86
CA GLY A 435 6.41 1.82 31.45
C GLY A 435 6.96 2.94 32.33
N TYR A 436 6.17 3.98 32.58
CA TYR A 436 6.49 5.09 33.49
C TYR A 436 5.20 5.71 34.05
N THR A 437 5.32 6.51 35.11
CA THR A 437 4.16 7.13 35.76
C THR A 437 3.77 8.42 35.08
N VAL A 438 2.55 8.49 34.57
CA VAL A 438 1.87 9.72 34.15
C VAL A 438 1.06 10.26 35.31
N GLY A 439 1.13 11.58 35.58
CA GLY A 439 0.39 12.19 36.70
C GLY A 439 -1.12 11.95 36.62
N SER A 440 -1.75 11.56 37.70
CA SER A 440 -3.18 11.28 37.80
C SER A 440 -4.07 12.45 37.34
N ASP A 441 -3.66 13.68 37.70
CA ASP A 441 -4.37 14.89 37.29
C ASP A 441 -4.35 15.07 35.77
N PHE A 442 -3.21 14.77 35.12
CA PHE A 442 -3.08 14.82 33.65
C PHE A 442 -3.99 13.81 32.99
N ILE A 443 -4.08 12.57 33.50
CA ILE A 443 -4.92 11.51 32.92
C ILE A 443 -6.39 11.96 32.92
N GLY A 444 -6.90 12.42 34.05
CA GLY A 444 -8.28 12.89 34.18
C GLY A 444 -8.58 14.09 33.27
N ASP A 445 -7.67 15.08 33.25
CA ASP A 445 -7.80 16.30 32.46
C ASP A 445 -7.74 15.99 30.93
N ALA A 446 -6.81 15.16 30.50
CA ALA A 446 -6.71 14.78 29.07
C ALA A 446 -7.98 14.10 28.56
N LEU A 447 -8.52 13.14 29.32
CA LEU A 447 -9.75 12.45 28.96
C LEU A 447 -10.97 13.39 28.96
N GLN A 448 -11.05 14.35 29.92
CA GLN A 448 -12.11 15.36 29.92
C GLN A 448 -12.01 16.31 28.71
N ARG A 449 -10.80 16.75 28.35
CA ARG A 449 -10.59 17.60 27.16
C ARG A 449 -10.98 16.89 25.86
N LEU A 450 -10.80 15.57 25.80
CA LEU A 450 -11.26 14.73 24.69
C LEU A 450 -12.79 14.58 24.62
N GLY A 451 -13.53 15.15 25.58
CA GLY A 451 -14.98 15.10 25.63
C GLY A 451 -15.53 13.89 26.38
N CYS A 452 -14.70 13.09 27.05
CA CYS A 452 -15.17 11.99 27.86
C CYS A 452 -15.83 12.49 29.16
N LEU A 453 -16.89 11.81 29.60
CA LEU A 453 -17.43 12.03 30.94
C LEU A 453 -16.61 11.21 31.93
N VAL A 454 -15.78 11.89 32.70
CA VAL A 454 -14.87 11.28 33.66
C VAL A 454 -15.41 11.40 35.08
N THR A 455 -15.62 10.28 35.77
CA THR A 455 -16.00 10.21 37.19
C THR A 455 -14.87 9.59 37.97
N VAL A 456 -14.33 10.36 38.94
CA VAL A 456 -13.30 9.86 39.88
C VAL A 456 -13.96 8.97 40.92
N LYS A 457 -13.60 7.69 41.00
CA LYS A 457 -14.09 6.72 41.98
C LYS A 457 -13.25 6.67 43.22
N ALA A 458 -11.95 6.74 43.07
CA ALA A 458 -10.95 6.79 44.13
C ALA A 458 -9.68 7.45 43.61
N GLU A 459 -8.70 7.70 44.42
CA GLU A 459 -7.40 8.19 43.98
C GLU A 459 -6.76 7.21 43.00
N GLY A 460 -6.48 7.69 41.77
CA GLY A 460 -5.95 6.85 40.66
C GLY A 460 -6.94 5.85 40.06
N GLU A 461 -8.25 6.04 40.28
CA GLU A 461 -9.29 5.22 39.65
C GLU A 461 -10.40 6.07 39.03
N TRP A 462 -10.68 5.86 37.76
CA TRP A 462 -11.68 6.58 36.98
C TRP A 462 -12.70 5.64 36.32
N SER A 463 -13.92 6.11 36.21
CA SER A 463 -14.95 5.58 35.32
C SER A 463 -15.16 6.57 34.21
N VAL A 464 -14.92 6.15 32.96
CA VAL A 464 -14.87 7.03 31.80
C VAL A 464 -15.89 6.61 30.78
N ILE A 465 -16.79 7.53 30.39
CA ILE A 465 -17.75 7.30 29.28
C ILE A 465 -17.27 8.08 28.07
N PRO A 466 -16.93 7.41 26.96
CA PRO A 466 -16.53 8.05 25.71
C PRO A 466 -17.62 8.91 25.07
N PRO A 467 -17.28 9.98 24.33
CA PRO A 467 -18.28 10.77 23.60
C PRO A 467 -18.85 10.00 22.41
N SER A 468 -20.00 10.44 21.90
CA SER A 468 -20.76 9.78 20.82
C SER A 468 -19.98 9.62 19.51
N HIS A 469 -19.03 10.51 19.23
CA HIS A 469 -18.24 10.50 17.99
C HIS A 469 -17.02 9.57 18.02
N ARG A 470 -16.65 9.01 19.19
CA ARG A 470 -15.48 8.11 19.34
C ARG A 470 -15.95 6.64 19.38
N TYR A 471 -15.92 6.01 18.19
CA TYR A 471 -16.31 4.60 18.02
C TYR A 471 -15.20 3.63 18.45
N ASP A 472 -13.99 4.10 18.47
CA ASP A 472 -12.77 3.35 18.74
C ASP A 472 -12.53 3.11 20.24
N MET A 473 -13.16 3.89 21.12
CA MET A 473 -12.98 3.74 22.56
C MET A 473 -13.98 2.73 23.15
N ALA A 474 -13.51 1.53 23.49
CA ALA A 474 -14.34 0.46 24.05
C ALA A 474 -13.71 -0.19 25.30
N ILE A 475 -12.40 -0.17 25.45
CA ILE A 475 -11.65 -0.81 26.52
C ILE A 475 -10.65 0.15 27.14
N TYR A 476 -10.11 -0.21 28.31
CA TYR A 476 -9.19 0.69 29.03
C TYR A 476 -7.88 0.97 28.26
N GLN A 477 -7.46 0.07 27.39
CA GLN A 477 -6.29 0.28 26.52
C GLN A 477 -6.49 1.45 25.58
N ASP A 478 -7.71 1.61 25.04
CA ASP A 478 -8.03 2.74 24.15
C ASP A 478 -7.90 4.06 24.90
N LEU A 479 -8.31 4.09 26.18
CA LEU A 479 -8.13 5.28 27.05
C LEU A 479 -6.66 5.55 27.34
N ILE A 480 -5.83 4.50 27.49
CA ILE A 480 -4.38 4.67 27.71
C ILE A 480 -3.72 5.18 26.44
N GLU A 481 -4.14 4.73 25.26
CA GLU A 481 -3.69 5.27 23.97
C GLU A 481 -3.95 6.78 23.89
N GLU A 482 -5.15 7.21 24.24
CA GLU A 482 -5.49 8.63 24.26
C GLU A 482 -4.62 9.44 25.23
N VAL A 483 -4.39 8.92 26.43
CA VAL A 483 -3.50 9.55 27.41
C VAL A 483 -2.08 9.66 26.87
N ALA A 484 -1.55 8.58 26.26
CA ALA A 484 -0.21 8.55 25.67
C ALA A 484 -0.06 9.54 24.50
N ARG A 485 -1.05 9.58 23.62
CA ARG A 485 -1.10 10.45 22.45
C ARG A 485 -1.11 11.94 22.85
N ILE A 486 -1.92 12.31 23.85
CA ILE A 486 -2.00 13.70 24.35
C ILE A 486 -0.78 14.05 25.20
N HIS A 487 -0.21 13.08 25.92
CA HIS A 487 1.05 13.28 26.66
C HIS A 487 2.23 13.52 25.71
N GLY A 488 2.16 12.93 24.52
CA GLY A 488 3.18 12.94 23.47
C GLY A 488 4.11 11.74 23.56
N TYR A 489 4.18 10.98 22.49
CA TYR A 489 5.04 9.79 22.40
C TYR A 489 6.53 10.10 22.62
N ASP A 490 6.99 11.29 22.25
CA ASP A 490 8.37 11.74 22.47
C ASP A 490 8.74 11.89 23.95
N ASN A 491 7.74 12.02 24.84
CA ASN A 491 7.92 12.09 26.28
C ASN A 491 8.03 10.71 26.93
N ILE A 492 7.78 9.63 26.18
CA ILE A 492 7.88 8.26 26.69
C ILE A 492 9.36 7.89 26.83
N GLN A 493 9.76 7.51 28.04
CA GLN A 493 11.14 7.14 28.32
C GLN A 493 11.52 5.81 27.69
N ILE A 494 12.59 5.82 26.91
CA ILE A 494 13.16 4.60 26.36
C ILE A 494 13.87 3.84 27.47
N SER A 495 13.47 2.61 27.74
CA SER A 495 14.13 1.71 28.68
C SER A 495 14.64 0.46 27.98
N LEU A 496 15.79 -0.02 28.42
CA LEU A 496 16.29 -1.32 27.95
C LEU A 496 15.55 -2.44 28.71
N PRO A 497 15.10 -3.48 28.00
CA PRO A 497 14.47 -4.61 28.66
C PRO A 497 15.48 -5.32 29.57
N VAL A 498 15.06 -5.68 30.77
CA VAL A 498 15.83 -6.56 31.67
C VAL A 498 15.55 -8.00 31.23
N ILE A 499 16.56 -8.68 30.70
CA ILE A 499 16.46 -10.06 30.23
C ILE A 499 17.34 -10.93 31.11
N ASP A 500 16.74 -11.97 31.70
CA ASP A 500 17.48 -13.05 32.32
C ASP A 500 18.16 -13.87 31.23
N VAL A 501 19.47 -13.68 31.05
CA VAL A 501 20.26 -14.46 30.10
C VAL A 501 20.59 -15.79 30.73
N LYS A 502 19.91 -16.86 30.33
CA LYS A 502 20.35 -18.23 30.59
C LYS A 502 21.39 -18.60 29.57
N LEU A 503 22.58 -18.97 30.03
CA LEU A 503 23.57 -19.59 29.17
C LEU A 503 23.00 -20.90 28.61
N ALA A 504 22.55 -20.87 27.39
CA ALA A 504 22.18 -22.08 26.67
C ALA A 504 23.44 -22.76 26.16
N LYS A 505 23.38 -24.08 26.06
CA LYS A 505 24.44 -24.87 25.43
C LYS A 505 24.60 -24.37 23.99
N HIS A 506 25.79 -23.93 23.63
CA HIS A 506 26.07 -23.42 22.29
C HIS A 506 25.84 -24.55 21.28
N GLN A 507 24.97 -24.28 20.32
CA GLN A 507 24.79 -25.12 19.15
C GLN A 507 25.28 -24.33 17.95
N ASP A 508 26.10 -24.96 17.13
CA ASP A 508 26.51 -24.37 15.86
C ASP A 508 25.31 -24.45 14.91
N GLN A 509 24.99 -23.33 14.31
CA GLN A 509 23.85 -23.22 13.38
C GLN A 509 24.35 -22.65 12.06
N PHE A 510 23.95 -23.28 10.97
CA PHE A 510 24.09 -22.68 9.65
C PHE A 510 22.77 -21.96 9.32
N GLU A 511 22.82 -20.64 9.39
CA GLU A 511 21.63 -19.79 9.28
C GLU A 511 21.54 -19.11 7.92
N LEU A 512 20.38 -18.49 7.62
CA LEU A 512 20.12 -17.77 6.37
C LEU A 512 21.20 -16.73 6.01
N PRO A 513 21.75 -15.92 6.94
CA PRO A 513 22.82 -14.98 6.59
C PRO A 513 24.09 -15.67 6.07
N GLN A 514 24.49 -16.79 6.69
CA GLN A 514 25.65 -17.56 6.23
C GLN A 514 25.37 -18.21 4.87
N LEU A 515 24.18 -18.76 4.67
CA LEU A 515 23.76 -19.34 3.38
C LEU A 515 23.82 -18.29 2.27
N ARG A 516 23.25 -17.10 2.50
CA ARG A 516 23.33 -16.00 1.53
C ARG A 516 24.79 -15.61 1.23
N GLN A 517 25.62 -15.49 2.25
CA GLN A 517 27.01 -15.16 2.07
C GLN A 517 27.77 -16.23 1.27
N THR A 518 27.49 -17.51 1.50
CA THR A 518 28.06 -18.62 0.73
C THR A 518 27.66 -18.51 -0.75
N LEU A 519 26.38 -18.28 -1.03
CA LEU A 519 25.87 -18.12 -2.40
C LEU A 519 26.46 -16.92 -3.13
N VAL A 520 26.61 -15.80 -2.45
CA VAL A 520 27.28 -14.59 -3.00
C VAL A 520 28.74 -14.88 -3.27
N THR A 521 29.45 -15.63 -2.40
CA THR A 521 30.86 -16.02 -2.58
C THR A 521 31.01 -16.95 -3.79
N LEU A 522 30.03 -17.81 -4.06
CA LEU A 522 29.96 -18.64 -5.27
C LEU A 522 29.64 -17.84 -6.54
N GLY A 523 29.38 -16.54 -6.40
CA GLY A 523 29.13 -15.61 -7.51
C GLY A 523 27.68 -15.57 -7.98
N TYR A 524 26.73 -15.98 -7.16
CA TYR A 524 25.30 -15.79 -7.38
C TYR A 524 24.83 -14.44 -6.87
N GLN A 525 23.78 -13.92 -7.47
CA GLN A 525 23.05 -12.72 -7.04
C GLN A 525 21.67 -13.12 -6.54
N GLU A 526 21.24 -12.55 -5.41
CA GLU A 526 19.90 -12.80 -4.91
C GLU A 526 18.86 -12.12 -5.80
N ALA A 527 17.86 -12.88 -6.23
CA ALA A 527 16.67 -12.37 -6.87
C ALA A 527 15.51 -12.48 -5.89
N ILE A 528 14.65 -11.45 -5.88
CA ILE A 528 13.40 -11.45 -5.12
C ILE A 528 12.31 -11.28 -6.15
N SER A 529 11.50 -12.31 -6.33
CA SER A 529 10.45 -12.35 -7.32
C SER A 529 9.07 -12.47 -6.70
N PHE A 530 8.02 -12.31 -7.52
CA PHE A 530 6.65 -12.54 -7.07
C PHE A 530 6.41 -14.03 -6.78
N SER A 531 5.56 -14.29 -5.79
CA SER A 531 5.06 -15.66 -5.50
C SER A 531 4.05 -16.15 -6.54
N PHE A 532 3.76 -15.33 -7.54
CA PHE A 532 2.85 -15.62 -8.66
C PHE A 532 3.66 -15.84 -9.93
N ALA A 533 3.21 -16.77 -10.76
CA ALA A 533 3.89 -17.18 -11.97
C ALA A 533 2.91 -17.43 -13.13
N ASP A 534 3.46 -17.58 -14.32
CA ASP A 534 2.70 -17.99 -15.50
C ASP A 534 2.28 -19.45 -15.36
N ALA A 535 0.96 -19.69 -15.43
CA ALA A 535 0.38 -21.03 -15.35
C ALA A 535 0.89 -21.99 -16.44
N LYS A 536 1.25 -21.48 -17.63
CA LYS A 536 1.83 -22.28 -18.69
C LYS A 536 3.23 -22.77 -18.32
N LEU A 537 4.07 -21.88 -17.81
CA LEU A 537 5.43 -22.20 -17.38
C LEU A 537 5.41 -23.15 -16.16
N GLU A 538 4.51 -22.93 -15.22
CA GLU A 538 4.28 -23.84 -14.09
C GLU A 538 3.99 -25.27 -14.55
N LYS A 539 3.09 -25.42 -15.53
CA LYS A 539 2.74 -26.72 -16.10
C LYS A 539 3.90 -27.39 -16.81
N GLN A 540 4.80 -26.63 -17.41
CA GLN A 540 6.01 -27.15 -18.07
C GLN A 540 7.05 -27.64 -17.06
N LEU A 541 7.26 -26.87 -15.98
CA LEU A 541 8.26 -27.17 -14.95
C LEU A 541 7.75 -28.17 -13.90
N ASN A 542 6.45 -28.29 -13.71
CA ASN A 542 5.87 -29.21 -12.75
C ASN A 542 4.52 -29.77 -13.22
N PRO A 543 4.55 -30.65 -14.27
CA PRO A 543 3.34 -31.11 -14.97
C PRO A 543 2.38 -31.92 -14.10
N HIS A 544 2.82 -32.42 -12.93
CA HIS A 544 2.04 -33.23 -12.00
C HIS A 544 1.36 -32.40 -10.91
N VAL A 545 1.67 -31.12 -10.80
CA VAL A 545 1.07 -30.19 -9.82
C VAL A 545 0.05 -29.30 -10.55
N HIS A 546 -1.11 -29.15 -9.96
CA HIS A 546 -2.11 -28.19 -10.40
C HIS A 546 -1.95 -26.91 -9.54
N PRO A 547 -1.36 -25.85 -10.07
CA PRO A 547 -1.15 -24.65 -9.30
C PRO A 547 -2.49 -23.98 -8.96
N LEU A 548 -2.56 -23.36 -7.79
CA LEU A 548 -3.71 -22.57 -7.38
C LEU A 548 -3.78 -21.32 -8.26
N MET A 549 -4.91 -21.14 -8.93
CA MET A 549 -5.16 -19.96 -9.77
C MET A 549 -5.72 -18.81 -8.94
N LEU A 550 -5.24 -17.60 -9.22
CA LEU A 550 -5.76 -16.39 -8.59
C LEU A 550 -7.10 -15.98 -9.24
N ALA A 551 -8.05 -15.54 -8.42
CA ALA A 551 -9.34 -15.06 -8.90
C ALA A 551 -9.23 -13.72 -9.66
N ASN A 552 -8.28 -12.86 -9.26
CA ASN A 552 -8.06 -11.53 -9.81
C ASN A 552 -6.56 -11.25 -9.98
N PRO A 553 -5.88 -11.93 -10.92
CA PRO A 553 -4.44 -11.75 -11.10
C PRO A 553 -4.09 -10.34 -11.60
N ILE A 554 -2.91 -9.85 -11.23
CA ILE A 554 -2.39 -8.55 -11.71
C ILE A 554 -2.19 -8.57 -13.24
N SER A 555 -1.74 -9.72 -13.77
CA SER A 555 -1.62 -9.97 -15.21
C SER A 555 -1.81 -11.45 -15.50
N SER A 556 -2.03 -11.80 -16.77
CA SER A 556 -2.11 -13.20 -17.21
C SER A 556 -0.84 -14.02 -16.92
N GLU A 557 0.32 -13.34 -16.88
CA GLU A 557 1.63 -13.96 -16.60
C GLU A 557 1.88 -14.19 -15.11
N LEU A 558 1.01 -13.63 -14.24
CA LEU A 558 1.09 -13.76 -12.78
C LEU A 558 -0.22 -14.35 -12.22
N ALA A 559 -0.78 -15.32 -12.92
CA ALA A 559 -2.11 -15.85 -12.64
C ALA A 559 -2.14 -17.08 -11.72
N ALA A 560 -1.00 -17.71 -11.44
CA ALA A 560 -0.91 -18.93 -10.63
C ALA A 560 0.04 -18.77 -9.45
N MET A 561 -0.25 -19.42 -8.33
CA MET A 561 0.73 -19.57 -7.24
C MET A 561 1.84 -20.50 -7.68
N ARG A 562 3.10 -20.10 -7.53
CA ARG A 562 4.26 -20.87 -7.98
C ARG A 562 4.46 -22.16 -7.21
N SER A 563 4.60 -23.29 -7.90
CA SER A 563 4.95 -24.58 -7.31
C SER A 563 6.46 -24.85 -7.28
N THR A 564 7.22 -24.03 -7.96
CA THR A 564 8.69 -24.00 -8.01
C THR A 564 9.19 -22.57 -8.13
N LEU A 565 10.31 -22.23 -7.51
CA LEU A 565 10.93 -20.92 -7.65
C LEU A 565 11.50 -20.69 -9.08
N LEU A 566 11.75 -21.75 -9.82
CA LEU A 566 12.25 -21.66 -11.18
C LEU A 566 11.29 -20.93 -12.13
N SER A 567 9.99 -21.05 -11.91
CA SER A 567 8.98 -20.36 -12.73
C SER A 567 9.07 -18.83 -12.61
N SER A 568 9.62 -18.32 -11.51
CA SER A 568 9.88 -16.90 -11.30
C SER A 568 11.31 -16.50 -11.72
N LEU A 569 12.31 -17.39 -11.51
CA LEU A 569 13.69 -17.10 -11.83
C LEU A 569 13.98 -17.13 -13.35
N ILE A 570 13.30 -18.00 -14.11
CA ILE A 570 13.47 -18.10 -15.56
C ILE A 570 13.16 -16.77 -16.27
N PRO A 571 12.03 -16.10 -16.02
CA PRO A 571 11.78 -14.78 -16.60
C PRO A 571 12.85 -13.74 -16.22
N CYS A 572 13.40 -13.80 -15.00
CA CYS A 572 14.50 -12.93 -14.60
C CYS A 572 15.77 -13.17 -15.43
N VAL A 573 16.08 -14.44 -15.72
CA VAL A 573 17.21 -14.81 -16.60
C VAL A 573 16.96 -14.33 -18.01
N GLN A 574 15.79 -14.60 -18.59
CA GLN A 574 15.41 -14.15 -19.94
C GLN A 574 15.53 -12.62 -20.07
N TYR A 575 15.05 -11.89 -19.07
CA TYR A 575 15.16 -10.42 -19.03
C TYR A 575 16.61 -9.95 -19.13
N ASN A 576 17.54 -10.62 -18.45
CA ASN A 576 18.96 -10.29 -18.46
C ASN A 576 19.67 -10.72 -19.76
N ILE A 577 19.38 -11.91 -20.28
CA ILE A 577 19.91 -12.39 -21.56
C ILE A 577 19.48 -11.45 -22.70
N ASN A 578 18.24 -11.04 -22.75
CA ASN A 578 17.71 -10.11 -23.74
C ASN A 578 18.39 -8.71 -23.67
N ARG A 579 19.07 -8.41 -22.55
CA ARG A 579 19.90 -7.23 -22.37
C ARG A 579 21.40 -7.51 -22.52
N GLN A 580 21.73 -8.59 -23.24
CA GLN A 580 23.09 -8.98 -23.61
C GLN A 580 23.98 -9.34 -22.41
N GLN A 581 23.38 -9.77 -21.28
CA GLN A 581 24.15 -10.36 -20.19
C GLN A 581 24.49 -11.80 -20.54
N SER A 582 25.74 -12.07 -20.88
CA SER A 582 26.20 -13.39 -21.34
C SER A 582 26.41 -14.40 -20.20
N ARG A 583 26.41 -13.92 -18.95
CA ARG A 583 26.58 -14.74 -17.75
C ARG A 583 25.59 -14.26 -16.67
N VAL A 584 24.61 -15.11 -16.35
CA VAL A 584 23.59 -14.82 -15.35
C VAL A 584 23.59 -15.94 -14.32
N ARG A 585 23.65 -15.58 -13.05
CA ARG A 585 23.62 -16.50 -11.91
C ARG A 585 22.75 -15.92 -10.81
N PHE A 586 21.57 -16.48 -10.63
CA PHE A 586 20.64 -16.04 -9.61
C PHE A 586 20.36 -17.14 -8.60
N PHE A 587 20.12 -16.72 -7.36
CA PHE A 587 19.47 -17.54 -6.36
C PHE A 587 18.27 -16.80 -5.78
N GLU A 588 17.32 -17.56 -5.28
CA GLU A 588 16.20 -17.04 -4.52
C GLU A 588 15.95 -17.93 -3.30
N LEU A 589 15.73 -17.27 -2.16
CA LEU A 589 15.24 -17.89 -0.93
C LEU A 589 13.78 -17.44 -0.76
N GLY A 590 12.85 -18.32 -1.08
CA GLY A 590 11.44 -17.98 -1.16
C GLY A 590 10.54 -19.16 -0.82
N LEU A 591 9.25 -18.90 -0.91
CA LEU A 591 8.22 -19.92 -0.70
C LEU A 591 7.78 -20.49 -2.05
N ARG A 592 7.70 -21.80 -2.17
CA ARG A 592 6.91 -22.50 -3.16
C ARG A 592 5.63 -23.05 -2.53
N PHE A 593 4.62 -23.24 -3.33
CA PHE A 593 3.30 -23.62 -2.87
C PHE A 593 2.93 -25.00 -3.39
N ASP A 594 2.62 -25.92 -2.49
CA ASP A 594 2.14 -27.25 -2.82
C ASP A 594 0.68 -27.38 -2.38
N TYR A 595 -0.14 -27.80 -3.28
CA TYR A 595 -1.57 -27.80 -3.14
C TYR A 595 -2.14 -29.18 -3.45
N GLN A 596 -2.64 -29.88 -2.45
CA GLN A 596 -3.11 -31.26 -2.58
C GLN A 596 -4.58 -31.37 -2.97
N ASP A 597 -5.42 -30.39 -2.64
CA ASP A 597 -6.83 -30.34 -2.98
C ASP A 597 -7.18 -29.03 -3.67
N ALA A 598 -7.61 -29.10 -4.92
CA ALA A 598 -7.95 -27.95 -5.75
C ALA A 598 -9.15 -27.12 -5.22
N ASN A 599 -9.85 -27.59 -4.19
CA ASN A 599 -11.03 -26.91 -3.66
C ASN A 599 -10.85 -26.29 -2.27
N SER A 600 -9.68 -26.39 -1.67
CA SER A 600 -9.43 -25.87 -0.33
C SER A 600 -8.14 -25.06 -0.25
N ILE A 601 -8.26 -23.78 0.06
CA ILE A 601 -7.14 -22.88 0.38
C ILE A 601 -6.43 -23.30 1.68
N HIS A 602 -7.11 -23.99 2.57
CA HIS A 602 -6.60 -24.36 3.89
C HIS A 602 -5.53 -25.44 3.83
N ASP A 603 -5.47 -26.21 2.74
CA ASP A 603 -4.48 -27.30 2.55
C ASP A 603 -3.23 -26.81 1.80
N LEU A 604 -3.13 -25.52 1.51
CA LEU A 604 -1.98 -24.92 0.82
C LEU A 604 -0.73 -25.00 1.70
N LYS A 605 0.23 -25.81 1.31
CA LYS A 605 1.54 -25.89 1.97
C LYS A 605 2.48 -24.85 1.42
N GLN A 606 3.06 -24.05 2.31
CA GLN A 606 4.09 -23.07 2.01
C GLN A 606 5.44 -23.67 2.39
N ILE A 607 6.27 -23.95 1.41
CA ILE A 607 7.53 -24.69 1.60
C ILE A 607 8.70 -23.71 1.36
N PRO A 608 9.47 -23.38 2.42
CA PRO A 608 10.69 -22.59 2.27
C PRO A 608 11.70 -23.33 1.37
N THR A 609 12.15 -22.68 0.34
CA THR A 609 12.93 -23.30 -0.74
C THR A 609 14.09 -22.38 -1.13
N LEU A 610 15.23 -22.99 -1.41
CA LEU A 610 16.36 -22.36 -2.09
C LEU A 610 16.34 -22.81 -3.56
N ALA A 611 16.37 -21.87 -4.49
CA ALA A 611 16.59 -22.17 -5.90
C ALA A 611 17.81 -21.46 -6.45
N LEU A 612 18.51 -22.14 -7.35
CA LEU A 612 19.66 -21.63 -8.11
C LEU A 612 19.37 -21.74 -9.59
N ILE A 613 19.76 -20.74 -10.34
CA ILE A 613 19.77 -20.79 -11.81
C ILE A 613 21.04 -20.12 -12.34
N ALA A 614 21.71 -20.79 -13.29
CA ALA A 614 22.94 -20.30 -13.88
C ALA A 614 22.96 -20.52 -15.39
N VAL A 615 23.33 -19.48 -16.13
CA VAL A 615 23.47 -19.50 -17.60
C VAL A 615 24.81 -18.88 -17.96
N GLY A 616 25.45 -19.43 -19.01
CA GLY A 616 26.70 -18.90 -19.55
C GLY A 616 27.95 -19.59 -19.00
N ALA A 617 29.05 -18.85 -18.93
CA ALA A 617 30.35 -19.40 -18.54
C ALA A 617 30.44 -19.61 -17.02
N LYS A 618 31.24 -20.63 -16.62
CA LYS A 618 31.57 -20.90 -15.21
C LYS A 618 32.17 -19.66 -14.52
N THR A 619 33.17 -19.05 -15.17
CA THR A 619 33.84 -17.84 -14.64
C THR A 619 33.59 -16.65 -15.53
N ALA A 620 33.66 -15.46 -14.95
CA ALA A 620 33.62 -14.22 -15.73
C ALA A 620 34.81 -14.17 -16.71
N GLU A 621 34.64 -13.45 -17.82
CA GLU A 621 35.70 -13.23 -18.80
C GLU A 621 36.91 -12.60 -18.13
N SER A 622 38.07 -13.16 -18.37
CA SER A 622 39.32 -12.65 -17.82
C SER A 622 40.51 -12.96 -18.73
N TRP A 623 41.58 -12.19 -18.61
CA TRP A 623 42.81 -12.34 -19.41
C TRP A 623 43.57 -13.61 -19.09
N HIS A 624 43.43 -14.17 -17.89
CA HIS A 624 44.24 -15.30 -17.40
C HIS A 624 43.55 -16.67 -17.58
N ALA A 625 42.25 -16.71 -17.84
CA ALA A 625 41.49 -17.95 -18.00
C ALA A 625 40.57 -17.86 -19.21
N LYS A 626 40.54 -18.91 -20.03
CA LYS A 626 39.55 -19.03 -21.10
C LYS A 626 38.20 -19.31 -20.50
N ALA A 627 37.17 -18.63 -21.01
CA ALA A 627 35.81 -18.90 -20.66
C ALA A 627 35.45 -20.35 -21.03
N LYS A 628 34.99 -21.13 -20.05
CA LYS A 628 34.40 -22.46 -20.24
C LYS A 628 32.93 -22.41 -19.94
N PRO A 629 32.09 -23.07 -20.76
CA PRO A 629 30.70 -23.29 -20.37
C PRO A 629 30.65 -24.02 -19.04
N MET A 630 29.65 -23.70 -18.24
CA MET A 630 29.35 -24.41 -17.00
C MET A 630 28.86 -25.83 -17.33
N ASP A 631 29.27 -26.82 -16.53
CA ASP A 631 28.85 -28.20 -16.66
C ASP A 631 28.13 -28.73 -15.41
N PHE A 632 27.67 -29.99 -15.47
CA PHE A 632 26.95 -30.64 -14.37
C PHE A 632 27.76 -30.67 -13.06
N PHE A 633 29.05 -30.94 -13.17
CA PHE A 633 29.93 -31.06 -11.99
C PHE A 633 30.26 -29.71 -11.38
N ASP A 634 30.24 -28.65 -12.19
CA ASP A 634 30.35 -27.29 -11.65
C ASP A 634 29.16 -26.94 -10.74
N LEU A 635 27.92 -27.15 -11.22
CA LEU A 635 26.74 -26.94 -10.38
C LEU A 635 26.74 -27.87 -9.17
N LYS A 636 27.06 -29.17 -9.39
CA LYS A 636 27.10 -30.15 -8.31
C LYS A 636 28.08 -29.73 -7.21
N GLY A 637 29.29 -29.30 -7.58
CA GLY A 637 30.27 -28.81 -6.62
C GLY A 637 29.82 -27.60 -5.83
N GLU A 638 29.13 -26.66 -6.47
CA GLU A 638 28.54 -25.49 -5.77
C GLU A 638 27.44 -25.88 -4.79
N VAL A 639 26.58 -26.82 -5.17
CA VAL A 639 25.54 -27.37 -4.27
C VAL A 639 26.19 -28.15 -3.12
N GLU A 640 27.24 -28.95 -3.39
CA GLU A 640 28.02 -29.65 -2.37
C GLU A 640 28.68 -28.69 -1.37
N GLU A 641 29.19 -27.54 -1.83
CA GLU A 641 29.76 -26.52 -0.96
C GLU A 641 28.69 -25.90 -0.02
N ILE A 642 27.49 -25.64 -0.53
CA ILE A 642 26.36 -25.16 0.27
C ILE A 642 25.97 -26.20 1.35
N LEU A 643 25.83 -27.45 0.95
CA LEU A 643 25.43 -28.54 1.84
C LEU A 643 26.52 -28.87 2.87
N ALA A 644 27.80 -28.81 2.46
CA ALA A 644 28.91 -28.99 3.37
C ALA A 644 29.00 -27.86 4.42
N ALA A 645 28.70 -26.62 4.07
CA ALA A 645 28.63 -25.52 5.02
C ALA A 645 27.55 -25.77 6.09
N GLY A 646 26.41 -26.37 5.71
CA GLY A 646 25.37 -26.83 6.61
C GLY A 646 25.64 -28.20 7.24
N ARG A 647 26.77 -28.85 6.91
CA ARG A 647 27.13 -30.22 7.33
C ARG A 647 26.07 -31.27 7.02
N VAL A 648 25.40 -31.12 5.88
CA VAL A 648 24.37 -32.02 5.41
C VAL A 648 25.03 -33.14 4.58
N GLU A 649 24.94 -34.37 5.03
CA GLU A 649 25.36 -35.53 4.28
C GLU A 649 24.27 -35.96 3.30
N VAL A 650 24.64 -36.07 2.01
CA VAL A 650 23.68 -36.34 0.96
C VAL A 650 24.10 -37.48 0.05
N GLU A 651 23.10 -38.12 -0.54
CA GLU A 651 23.24 -39.08 -1.61
C GLU A 651 22.68 -38.49 -2.90
N TYR A 652 23.30 -38.80 -4.04
CA TYR A 652 22.83 -38.39 -5.36
C TYR A 652 22.35 -39.61 -6.12
N VAL A 653 21.10 -39.54 -6.58
CA VAL A 653 20.50 -40.55 -7.44
C VAL A 653 20.05 -39.93 -8.77
N ARG A 654 19.89 -40.73 -9.82
CA ARG A 654 19.43 -40.21 -11.12
C ARG A 654 18.04 -39.57 -10.97
N SER A 655 17.88 -38.37 -11.54
CA SER A 655 16.58 -37.72 -11.56
C SER A 655 15.72 -38.23 -12.73
N GLU A 656 14.43 -38.41 -12.47
CA GLU A 656 13.43 -38.77 -13.47
C GLU A 656 12.54 -37.59 -13.89
N ARG A 657 12.89 -36.37 -13.50
CA ARG A 657 12.11 -35.17 -13.78
C ARG A 657 12.14 -34.86 -15.27
N ALA A 658 10.97 -34.83 -15.92
CA ALA A 658 10.83 -34.69 -17.36
C ALA A 658 11.34 -33.34 -17.91
N TRP A 659 11.39 -32.30 -17.08
CA TRP A 659 11.90 -30.97 -17.46
C TRP A 659 13.42 -30.82 -17.28
N LEU A 660 14.11 -31.83 -16.75
CA LEU A 660 15.55 -31.86 -16.66
C LEU A 660 16.17 -32.76 -17.74
N HIS A 661 17.42 -32.49 -18.05
CA HIS A 661 18.19 -33.31 -19.00
C HIS A 661 18.41 -34.71 -18.43
N PRO A 662 18.04 -35.82 -19.11
CA PRO A 662 18.01 -37.16 -18.53
C PRO A 662 19.39 -37.70 -18.14
N GLY A 663 20.48 -37.18 -18.71
CA GLY A 663 21.83 -37.60 -18.41
C GLY A 663 22.65 -36.58 -17.64
N GLN A 664 22.09 -35.42 -17.28
CA GLN A 664 22.80 -34.35 -16.59
C GLN A 664 21.91 -33.77 -15.45
N SER A 665 21.31 -34.65 -14.66
CA SER A 665 20.47 -34.28 -13.54
C SER A 665 20.52 -35.34 -12.43
N ALA A 666 20.29 -34.91 -11.19
CA ALA A 666 20.24 -35.76 -10.01
C ALA A 666 19.19 -35.27 -9.01
N GLU A 667 18.59 -36.20 -8.29
CA GLU A 667 17.90 -35.96 -7.01
C GLU A 667 18.94 -35.97 -5.90
N ILE A 668 18.68 -35.19 -4.87
CA ILE A 668 19.52 -35.05 -3.67
C ILE A 668 18.73 -35.64 -2.50
N LEU A 669 19.29 -36.64 -1.86
CA LEU A 669 18.63 -37.38 -0.77
C LEU A 669 19.40 -37.19 0.54
N VAL A 670 18.63 -37.06 1.63
CA VAL A 670 19.15 -37.15 3.01
C VAL A 670 18.36 -38.28 3.70
N GLY A 671 19.08 -39.32 4.16
CA GLY A 671 18.45 -40.47 4.79
C GLY A 671 17.39 -41.15 3.91
N GLY A 672 17.60 -41.15 2.58
CA GLY A 672 16.67 -41.73 1.60
C GLY A 672 15.48 -40.86 1.22
N HIS A 673 15.35 -39.64 1.77
CA HIS A 673 14.30 -38.69 1.43
C HIS A 673 14.83 -37.57 0.53
N SER A 674 14.11 -37.25 -0.55
CA SER A 674 14.50 -36.16 -1.44
C SER A 674 14.36 -34.81 -0.75
N ILE A 675 15.46 -34.06 -0.70
CA ILE A 675 15.51 -32.67 -0.25
C ILE A 675 15.55 -31.68 -1.42
N GLY A 676 15.65 -32.18 -2.65
CA GLY A 676 15.74 -31.33 -3.81
C GLY A 676 16.40 -32.02 -5.01
N TYR A 677 16.71 -31.23 -5.99
CA TYR A 677 17.32 -31.71 -7.23
C TYR A 677 18.29 -30.68 -7.81
N LEU A 678 19.15 -31.15 -8.71
CA LEU A 678 20.01 -30.31 -9.52
C LEU A 678 20.16 -30.87 -10.94
N GLY A 679 20.45 -30.00 -11.91
CA GLY A 679 20.72 -30.46 -13.27
C GLY A 679 20.60 -29.35 -14.31
N ARG A 680 20.76 -29.75 -15.55
CA ARG A 680 20.49 -28.93 -16.72
C ARG A 680 19.02 -28.99 -17.05
N LEU A 681 18.41 -27.87 -17.47
CA LEU A 681 17.08 -27.89 -18.07
C LEU A 681 17.05 -28.79 -19.30
N HIS A 682 15.89 -29.37 -19.60
CA HIS A 682 15.75 -30.16 -20.80
C HIS A 682 15.98 -29.29 -22.03
N PRO A 683 16.74 -29.76 -23.06
CA PRO A 683 17.06 -28.95 -24.23
C PRO A 683 15.84 -28.42 -24.99
N SER A 684 14.70 -29.09 -24.94
CA SER A 684 13.44 -28.60 -25.52
C SER A 684 12.94 -27.35 -24.82
N LEU A 685 13.05 -27.28 -23.49
CA LEU A 685 12.67 -26.10 -22.70
C LEU A 685 13.69 -24.96 -22.89
N GLU A 686 14.99 -25.27 -22.93
CA GLU A 686 16.01 -24.27 -23.23
C GLU A 686 15.75 -23.59 -24.57
N ASN A 687 15.35 -24.36 -25.62
CA ASN A 687 15.02 -23.82 -26.93
C ASN A 687 13.68 -23.07 -26.93
N GLU A 688 12.65 -23.59 -26.27
CA GLU A 688 11.33 -22.93 -26.21
C GLU A 688 11.40 -21.59 -25.46
N LEU A 689 12.24 -21.53 -24.45
CA LEU A 689 12.39 -20.35 -23.57
C LEU A 689 13.54 -19.43 -24.01
N ASP A 690 14.22 -19.73 -25.13
CA ASP A 690 15.36 -18.98 -25.66
C ASP A 690 16.47 -18.73 -24.60
N LEU A 691 16.81 -19.78 -23.86
CA LEU A 691 17.75 -19.66 -22.72
C LEU A 691 19.08 -20.26 -23.16
N GLY A 692 19.75 -20.64 -23.71
CA GLY A 692 21.05 -21.35 -23.83
C GLY A 692 21.20 -22.46 -22.76
N LEU A 693 22.42 -22.94 -22.57
CA LEU A 693 22.71 -23.93 -21.52
C LEU A 693 22.36 -23.41 -20.15
N THR A 694 21.35 -24.00 -19.54
CA THR A 694 20.79 -23.53 -18.24
C THR A 694 20.89 -24.60 -17.16
N TRP A 695 21.54 -24.24 -16.09
CA TRP A 695 21.76 -25.10 -14.91
C TRP A 695 20.88 -24.62 -13.76
N VAL A 696 20.17 -25.55 -13.12
CA VAL A 696 19.23 -25.26 -12.05
C VAL A 696 19.40 -26.22 -10.88
N ALA A 697 19.17 -25.71 -9.68
CA ALA A 697 18.98 -26.52 -8.49
C ALA A 697 17.85 -25.96 -7.66
N GLU A 698 17.10 -26.80 -7.00
CA GLU A 698 16.08 -26.42 -6.03
C GLU A 698 16.14 -27.36 -4.84
N LEU A 699 16.20 -26.79 -3.63
CA LEU A 699 16.45 -27.48 -2.38
C LEU A 699 15.47 -27.04 -1.31
N ASP A 700 15.04 -27.98 -0.46
CA ASP A 700 14.34 -27.64 0.77
C ASP A 700 15.26 -26.82 1.67
N GLN A 701 14.88 -25.60 1.96
CA GLN A 701 15.66 -24.65 2.75
C GLN A 701 15.89 -25.17 4.18
N GLN A 702 14.89 -25.84 4.77
CA GLN A 702 15.00 -26.37 6.13
C GLN A 702 16.01 -27.53 6.20
N ALA A 703 16.09 -28.32 5.15
CA ALA A 703 17.08 -29.38 5.07
C ALA A 703 18.53 -28.85 4.91
N VAL A 704 18.68 -27.68 4.29
CA VAL A 704 20.01 -27.00 4.15
C VAL A 704 20.41 -26.32 5.45
N LEU A 705 19.46 -25.68 6.16
CA LEU A 705 19.69 -24.93 7.39
C LEU A 705 19.62 -25.85 8.61
N GLN A 706 20.66 -26.63 8.84
CA GLN A 706 20.67 -27.56 9.98
C GLN A 706 21.48 -27.04 11.16
N THR A 707 21.03 -27.45 12.33
CA THR A 707 21.75 -27.23 13.58
C THR A 707 22.58 -28.48 13.87
N TYR A 708 23.83 -28.28 14.17
CA TYR A 708 24.72 -29.39 14.53
C TYR A 708 25.51 -29.09 15.79
N VAL A 709 25.98 -30.14 16.44
CA VAL A 709 26.90 -30.01 17.58
C VAL A 709 28.27 -30.41 17.10
N SER A 710 29.22 -29.47 17.15
CA SER A 710 30.61 -29.74 16.82
C SER A 710 31.19 -30.74 17.82
N ASN A 711 31.64 -31.90 17.35
CA ASN A 711 32.35 -32.86 18.15
C ASN A 711 33.88 -32.76 17.85
N PHE A 712 34.64 -32.61 18.91
CA PHE A 712 36.09 -32.63 18.76
C PHE A 712 36.57 -34.05 18.46
N THR A 713 37.33 -34.19 17.36
CA THR A 713 38.03 -35.41 17.03
C THR A 713 39.53 -35.11 17.06
N GLU A 714 40.29 -35.89 17.83
CA GLU A 714 41.74 -35.70 17.92
C GLU A 714 42.38 -36.03 16.57
N LEU A 715 43.21 -35.11 16.07
CA LEU A 715 43.98 -35.36 14.85
C LEU A 715 45.08 -36.40 15.08
N SER A 716 45.18 -37.37 14.18
CA SER A 716 46.31 -38.34 14.24
C SER A 716 47.64 -37.63 14.06
N ARG A 717 48.63 -37.95 14.93
CA ARG A 717 49.99 -37.46 14.83
C ARG A 717 50.88 -38.38 13.99
N PHE A 718 50.32 -39.45 13.46
CA PHE A 718 51.06 -40.46 12.68
C PHE A 718 50.88 -40.24 11.19
N PRO A 719 51.87 -40.59 10.35
CA PRO A 719 51.78 -40.37 8.90
C PRO A 719 50.65 -41.22 8.28
N SER A 720 49.93 -40.62 7.34
CA SER A 720 49.01 -41.33 6.46
C SER A 720 49.74 -41.95 5.26
N VAL A 721 49.21 -43.01 4.70
CA VAL A 721 49.74 -43.67 3.51
C VAL A 721 48.67 -43.74 2.44
N ARG A 722 48.98 -43.16 1.28
CA ARG A 722 48.07 -43.20 0.11
C ARG A 722 48.38 -44.43 -0.75
N ARG A 723 47.36 -45.14 -1.20
CA ARG A 723 47.41 -46.18 -2.23
C ARG A 723 46.34 -45.90 -3.27
N ASP A 724 46.67 -46.06 -4.52
CA ASP A 724 45.74 -45.84 -5.62
C ASP A 724 45.35 -47.19 -6.27
N ILE A 725 44.06 -47.30 -6.64
CA ILE A 725 43.57 -48.42 -7.43
C ILE A 725 42.88 -47.92 -8.69
N ALA A 726 43.10 -48.54 -9.81
CA ALA A 726 42.40 -48.28 -11.04
C ALA A 726 41.54 -49.50 -11.40
N LEU A 727 40.23 -49.31 -11.48
CA LEU A 727 39.26 -50.36 -11.70
C LEU A 727 38.61 -50.22 -13.07
N LEU A 728 38.55 -51.30 -13.82
CA LEU A 728 37.68 -51.44 -14.97
C LEU A 728 36.35 -52.03 -14.49
N ILE A 729 35.28 -51.27 -14.67
CA ILE A 729 33.97 -51.62 -14.15
C ILE A 729 32.86 -51.24 -15.13
N SER A 730 31.70 -51.84 -15.04
CA SER A 730 30.53 -51.51 -15.88
C SER A 730 30.08 -50.05 -15.64
N ASP A 731 29.73 -49.34 -16.70
CA ASP A 731 29.33 -47.94 -16.69
C ASP A 731 27.95 -47.69 -16.01
N ASN A 732 27.16 -48.75 -15.80
CA ASN A 732 25.89 -48.69 -15.11
C ASN A 732 25.98 -48.73 -13.58
N ILE A 733 27.16 -48.99 -13.00
CA ILE A 733 27.34 -49.01 -11.54
C ILE A 733 27.67 -47.60 -11.05
N ASN A 734 26.97 -47.15 -10.02
CA ASN A 734 27.19 -45.83 -9.47
C ASN A 734 28.50 -45.72 -8.71
N VAL A 735 29.19 -44.59 -8.84
CA VAL A 735 30.46 -44.35 -8.16
C VAL A 735 30.24 -44.36 -6.63
N SER A 736 29.13 -43.85 -6.14
CA SER A 736 28.78 -43.83 -4.72
C SER A 736 28.68 -45.23 -4.10
N GLU A 737 28.14 -46.19 -4.82
CA GLU A 737 28.04 -47.59 -4.38
C GLU A 737 29.46 -48.23 -4.22
N ILE A 738 30.34 -47.88 -5.19
CA ILE A 738 31.72 -48.36 -5.16
C ILE A 738 32.49 -47.75 -3.96
N GLN A 739 32.35 -46.40 -3.77
CA GLN A 739 33.00 -45.70 -2.65
C GLN A 739 32.48 -46.21 -1.29
N GLN A 740 31.21 -46.42 -1.18
CA GLN A 740 30.59 -46.96 0.04
C GLN A 740 31.11 -48.37 0.36
N LEU A 741 31.19 -49.23 -0.66
CA LEU A 741 31.75 -50.58 -0.48
C LEU A 741 33.24 -50.57 -0.11
N ILE A 742 34.01 -49.66 -0.74
CA ILE A 742 35.45 -49.43 -0.38
C ILE A 742 35.54 -49.00 1.09
N GLY A 743 34.76 -48.00 1.51
CA GLY A 743 34.76 -47.47 2.87
C GLY A 743 34.38 -48.53 3.92
N GLN A 744 33.33 -49.30 3.66
CA GLN A 744 32.89 -50.41 4.54
C GLN A 744 33.96 -51.52 4.65
N THR A 745 34.58 -51.86 3.52
CA THR A 745 35.59 -52.95 3.48
C THR A 745 36.93 -52.51 4.10
N GLY A 746 37.34 -51.27 3.87
CA GLY A 746 38.57 -50.69 4.41
C GLY A 746 38.54 -50.49 5.94
N GLY A 747 37.35 -50.43 6.51
CA GLY A 747 37.15 -50.36 7.96
C GLY A 747 37.83 -49.17 8.62
N ALA A 748 38.18 -49.31 9.90
CA ALA A 748 38.70 -48.21 10.74
C ALA A 748 40.11 -47.69 10.36
N LEU A 749 40.84 -48.39 9.49
CA LEU A 749 42.17 -47.97 9.03
C LEU A 749 42.13 -47.16 7.76
N LEU A 750 41.02 -47.19 7.01
CA LEU A 750 40.81 -46.36 5.83
C LEU A 750 40.20 -45.06 6.27
N ASP A 751 41.03 -44.01 6.26
CA ASP A 751 40.58 -42.66 6.68
C ASP A 751 39.67 -42.03 5.64
N SER A 752 40.02 -42.09 4.36
CA SER A 752 39.26 -41.53 3.29
C SER A 752 39.50 -42.16 1.94
N THR A 753 38.53 -42.04 1.02
CA THR A 753 38.61 -42.49 -0.36
C THR A 753 37.94 -41.47 -1.28
N TRP A 754 38.56 -41.17 -2.43
CA TRP A 754 37.98 -40.31 -3.46
C TRP A 754 38.34 -40.76 -4.86
N LEU A 755 37.43 -40.53 -5.80
CA LEU A 755 37.67 -40.74 -7.22
C LEU A 755 38.47 -39.55 -7.76
N PHE A 756 39.61 -39.80 -8.42
CA PHE A 756 40.45 -38.74 -8.99
C PHE A 756 40.62 -38.82 -10.51
N ASP A 757 40.26 -39.96 -11.15
CA ASP A 757 40.30 -40.09 -12.61
C ASP A 757 39.17 -41.00 -13.12
N VAL A 758 38.58 -40.62 -14.26
CA VAL A 758 37.56 -41.38 -15.01
C VAL A 758 37.99 -41.45 -16.48
N TYR A 759 38.24 -42.63 -16.98
CA TYR A 759 38.69 -42.83 -18.34
C TYR A 759 37.79 -43.80 -19.12
N THR A 760 37.31 -43.36 -20.31
CA THR A 760 36.47 -44.14 -21.22
C THR A 760 37.02 -44.23 -22.63
N GLY A 761 38.35 -44.05 -22.80
CA GLY A 761 39.01 -43.97 -24.09
C GLY A 761 39.51 -45.32 -24.61
N GLN A 762 40.49 -45.24 -25.49
CA GLN A 762 41.12 -46.40 -26.13
C GLN A 762 41.67 -47.41 -25.09
N GLY A 763 41.35 -48.70 -25.26
CA GLY A 763 41.75 -49.76 -24.33
C GLY A 763 40.75 -50.07 -23.21
N VAL A 764 39.57 -49.42 -23.22
CA VAL A 764 38.46 -49.75 -22.33
C VAL A 764 37.35 -50.39 -23.20
N GLU A 765 36.81 -51.53 -22.76
CA GLU A 765 35.71 -52.23 -23.42
C GLU A 765 34.44 -51.37 -23.49
N VAL A 766 33.64 -51.50 -24.53
CA VAL A 766 32.35 -50.84 -24.66
C VAL A 766 31.43 -51.26 -23.50
N GLY A 767 30.79 -50.30 -22.83
CA GLY A 767 29.94 -50.52 -21.64
C GLY A 767 30.72 -50.62 -20.33
N LYS A 768 32.04 -50.34 -20.38
CA LYS A 768 32.91 -50.23 -19.19
C LYS A 768 33.61 -48.87 -19.13
N ARG A 769 34.01 -48.50 -17.96
CA ARG A 769 34.86 -47.35 -17.68
C ARG A 769 35.97 -47.69 -16.68
N SER A 770 37.09 -46.97 -16.77
CA SER A 770 38.16 -47.06 -15.80
C SER A 770 37.99 -45.98 -14.75
N LEU A 771 37.90 -46.38 -13.50
CA LEU A 771 37.80 -45.49 -12.34
C LEU A 771 39.01 -45.61 -11.49
N ALA A 772 39.67 -44.47 -11.19
CA ALA A 772 40.87 -44.46 -10.32
C ALA A 772 40.51 -43.82 -8.98
N PHE A 773 40.63 -44.61 -7.92
CA PHE A 773 40.38 -44.20 -6.56
C PHE A 773 41.70 -44.09 -5.80
N ALA A 774 41.79 -42.98 -5.03
CA ALA A 774 42.82 -42.83 -4.01
C ALA A 774 42.22 -43.29 -2.66
N LEU A 775 43.01 -44.08 -1.93
CA LEU A 775 42.68 -44.61 -0.62
C LEU A 775 43.71 -44.08 0.36
N LEU A 776 43.31 -43.36 1.37
CA LEU A 776 44.19 -42.83 2.41
C LEU A 776 44.01 -43.68 3.67
N TRP A 777 45.14 -44.28 4.09
CA TRP A 777 45.17 -45.15 5.25
C TRP A 777 45.86 -44.45 6.40
N GLN A 778 45.28 -44.44 7.57
CA GLN A 778 45.86 -43.82 8.76
C GLN A 778 45.37 -44.53 10.04
N HIS A 779 46.25 -44.61 11.04
CA HIS A 779 45.83 -45.09 12.36
C HIS A 779 45.90 -43.93 13.38
N PRO A 780 44.94 -43.78 14.30
CA PRO A 780 44.92 -42.68 15.25
C PRO A 780 46.08 -42.63 16.25
N SER A 781 46.68 -43.79 16.61
CA SER A 781 47.63 -43.91 17.70
C SER A 781 48.99 -44.55 17.36
N ARG A 782 49.23 -44.96 16.10
CA ARG A 782 50.56 -45.54 15.65
C ARG A 782 50.74 -45.42 14.15
N THR A 783 51.94 -45.64 13.69
CA THR A 783 52.23 -45.80 12.25
C THR A 783 51.69 -47.13 11.76
N LEU A 784 51.12 -47.19 10.58
CA LEU A 784 50.68 -48.42 9.91
C LEU A 784 51.87 -49.21 9.34
N GLU A 785 51.78 -50.51 9.36
CA GLU A 785 52.71 -51.41 8.70
C GLU A 785 52.28 -51.68 7.24
N ASP A 786 53.21 -51.82 6.32
CA ASP A 786 52.90 -52.11 4.92
C ASP A 786 52.07 -53.39 4.73
N ALA A 787 52.23 -54.38 5.59
CA ALA A 787 51.45 -55.60 5.56
C ALA A 787 49.96 -55.39 5.87
N GLU A 788 49.61 -54.45 6.77
CA GLU A 788 48.20 -54.09 7.11
C GLU A 788 47.56 -53.42 5.93
N ILE A 789 48.27 -52.45 5.33
CA ILE A 789 47.79 -51.72 4.16
C ILE A 789 47.56 -52.66 2.97
N LYS A 790 48.49 -53.54 2.73
CA LYS A 790 48.40 -54.51 1.67
C LYS A 790 47.21 -55.47 1.88
N SER A 791 47.04 -55.97 3.08
CA SER A 791 45.88 -56.83 3.44
C SER A 791 44.54 -56.10 3.19
N GLY A 792 44.42 -54.85 3.62
CA GLY A 792 43.22 -54.04 3.38
C GLY A 792 42.97 -53.79 1.89
N MET A 793 44.02 -53.49 1.13
CA MET A 793 43.96 -53.31 -0.33
C MET A 793 43.48 -54.59 -1.04
N ASP A 794 44.09 -55.74 -0.70
CA ASP A 794 43.74 -57.01 -1.30
C ASP A 794 42.29 -57.41 -0.98
N GLN A 795 41.82 -57.15 0.23
CA GLN A 795 40.43 -57.36 0.64
C GLN A 795 39.46 -56.49 -0.14
N ILE A 796 39.75 -55.18 -0.29
CA ILE A 796 38.92 -54.26 -1.08
C ILE A 796 38.83 -54.72 -2.54
N ILE A 797 39.93 -55.10 -3.12
CA ILE A 797 39.97 -55.57 -4.50
C ILE A 797 39.14 -56.85 -4.68
N GLU A 798 39.31 -57.81 -3.76
CA GLU A 798 38.53 -59.06 -3.77
C GLU A 798 37.02 -58.82 -3.67
N VAL A 799 36.58 -57.95 -2.75
CA VAL A 799 35.19 -57.63 -2.56
C VAL A 799 34.60 -56.89 -3.79
N LEU A 800 35.32 -55.94 -4.36
CA LEU A 800 34.93 -55.23 -5.59
C LEU A 800 34.82 -56.17 -6.79
N GLN A 801 35.78 -57.16 -6.90
CA GLN A 801 35.75 -58.16 -7.93
C GLN A 801 34.56 -59.09 -7.81
N ASN A 802 34.23 -59.52 -6.59
CA ASN A 802 33.13 -60.42 -6.31
C ASN A 802 31.78 -59.76 -6.47
N THR A 803 31.66 -58.50 -6.09
CA THR A 803 30.36 -57.80 -6.08
C THR A 803 30.06 -57.21 -7.47
N TYR A 804 31.03 -56.58 -8.09
CA TYR A 804 30.80 -55.80 -9.32
C TYR A 804 31.58 -56.33 -10.54
N GLN A 805 32.26 -57.46 -10.40
CA GLN A 805 33.13 -58.05 -11.42
C GLN A 805 34.19 -57.04 -11.90
N ALA A 806 34.57 -56.13 -10.99
CA ALA A 806 35.61 -55.14 -11.27
C ALA A 806 36.96 -55.86 -11.49
N THR A 807 37.75 -55.37 -12.48
CA THR A 807 39.10 -55.86 -12.73
C THR A 807 40.09 -54.71 -12.58
N LEU A 808 41.28 -55.02 -12.04
CA LEU A 808 42.37 -54.04 -11.98
C LEU A 808 42.80 -53.71 -13.42
N ARG A 809 42.93 -52.45 -13.71
CA ARG A 809 43.53 -52.01 -14.97
C ARG A 809 45.02 -52.21 -14.86
N ALA A 810 45.59 -53.03 -15.74
CA ALA A 810 47.01 -53.16 -15.85
C ALA A 810 47.64 -51.85 -16.35
N SER A 811 48.64 -51.35 -15.67
CA SER A 811 49.39 -50.13 -15.96
C SER A 811 50.06 -50.16 -17.35
#